data_424dcebbf4e80cbfa66f5f6739cde418
#
_entry.id   424dcebbf4e80cbfa66f5f6739cde418
#
_cell.length_a   1.000
_cell.length_b   1.000
_cell.length_c   1.000
_cell.angle_alpha   90.00
_cell.angle_beta   90.00
_cell.angle_gamma   90.00
#
_symmetry.space_group_name_H-M   'P 1'
#
loop_
_entity.id
_entity.type
_entity.pdbx_description
1 polymer ?
#
loop_
_entity_poly.entity_id
_entity_poly.type
_entity_poly.pdbx_seq_one_letter_code
_entity_poly.pdbx_strand_id
1 'polypeptide(L)'
;MTALGIMWKEYSSDYRKNNPSSSLSVRLSALISALLLSLLCCLFYNMWKYEVERIVLEEGGWQSRLTGELHGDALDAIRDFATVEDAVVNEQKSRDGETVTDLYFRHYRDVLADTPRIAALAGIPPEKISYHHQLLALYLIRDPQDTAPRLVFPLFLLITVVAASSLIVIIHNSFAVSMNARIHQFGIFSSIGATPKQIRTCLLQEAASLCALPVLLGNLLGIGGGIGLMLLTNVLLGSDMGRHEASPAYHPLVLAATLLVTAATIWISAWLPARKLSRLTPLEAIRNTGELRLKRRKRSPILSLLFGVEGELAGNALKAQRRALRTASLSLLFSFMAFTMMQCFFTLSGISTKETYFMRYLDTWDIYVTVKDSQEEGFPAAERIRELDGVENAIMYRRAWAKRLITEDQLSDEMKAFGGFSQAPGHHAAQTAEGWLVNVPLVILDDSSFLAYCGQIGADPRLDGAVILNQIRDVTNPDFRHPVFFPYLKKDSVGEAPVSILRQSGREDMTAEVPVTAYTTQVPALREEYAKLDYYELVHFLPASLWKEISGQIGGTDQDSFVCILGREDATLEELDELEERIHALLGQSYRTESENRIREWDANNAQMQGMAGIFGGFCVLLAVIGLGNVFSNTLGFVRQRRREFARYMSVGLTPASLRKMFCIEALVLAGRPVLITLPLAAAVVAAMLKLSYVDAGEFLAEAPLIPIGLFMLAILACVALSYLLAWRNVRKISLAEVLRDDTMM
;
A
#
# COMPACT_ATOMS: atom_id res chain seq x y z
N MET A 1 7.35 38.17 33.50
CA MET A 1 5.94 37.78 33.43
C MET A 1 5.11 39.02 33.80
N THR A 2 4.14 39.38 32.97
CA THR A 2 3.21 40.48 33.31
C THR A 2 2.33 40.05 34.48
N ALA A 3 1.84 40.98 35.31
CA ALA A 3 0.94 40.70 36.45
C ALA A 3 -0.26 39.84 36.03
N LEU A 4 -0.79 40.09 34.85
CA LEU A 4 -1.87 39.28 34.24
C LEU A 4 -1.45 37.82 34.00
N GLY A 5 -0.20 37.56 33.64
CA GLY A 5 0.34 36.20 33.42
C GLY A 5 0.46 35.39 34.72
N ILE A 6 0.75 36.06 35.85
CA ILE A 6 0.80 35.43 37.18
C ILE A 6 -0.62 35.07 37.65
N MET A 7 -1.53 36.02 37.56
CA MET A 7 -2.97 35.80 37.89
C MET A 7 -3.56 34.67 37.03
N TRP A 8 -3.21 34.62 35.75
CA TRP A 8 -3.66 33.54 34.85
C TRP A 8 -3.11 32.17 35.25
N LYS A 9 -1.86 32.11 35.66
CA LYS A 9 -1.22 30.86 36.10
C LYS A 9 -1.86 30.28 37.35
N GLU A 10 -2.13 31.13 38.33
CA GLU A 10 -2.87 30.76 39.56
C GLU A 10 -4.29 30.30 39.24
N TYR A 11 -5.02 31.10 38.48
CA TYR A 11 -6.37 30.78 38.05
C TYR A 11 -6.44 29.46 37.27
N SER A 12 -5.56 29.24 36.31
CA SER A 12 -5.53 28.01 35.52
C SER A 12 -5.18 26.76 36.34
N SER A 13 -4.39 26.95 37.42
CA SER A 13 -4.07 25.88 38.37
C SER A 13 -5.29 25.49 39.20
N ASP A 14 -6.01 26.46 39.73
CA ASP A 14 -7.20 26.22 40.54
C ASP A 14 -8.36 25.65 39.70
N TYR A 15 -8.52 26.14 38.48
CA TYR A 15 -9.53 25.58 37.59
C TYR A 15 -9.25 24.11 37.24
N ARG A 16 -7.98 23.74 37.04
CA ARG A 16 -7.57 22.35 36.77
C ARG A 16 -7.88 21.43 37.95
N LYS A 17 -7.71 21.89 39.18
CA LYS A 17 -8.05 21.13 40.40
C LYS A 17 -9.55 20.93 40.54
N ASN A 18 -10.33 21.97 40.23
CA ASN A 18 -11.79 21.96 40.41
C ASN A 18 -12.55 21.33 39.23
N ASN A 19 -11.93 21.24 38.01
CA ASN A 19 -12.55 20.66 36.81
C ASN A 19 -11.63 19.63 36.11
N PRO A 20 -11.31 18.50 36.76
CA PRO A 20 -10.35 17.52 36.23
C PRO A 20 -10.80 16.87 34.94
N SER A 21 -12.13 16.71 34.73
CA SER A 21 -12.66 16.04 33.53
C SER A 21 -12.41 16.80 32.22
N SER A 22 -12.42 18.14 32.25
CA SER A 22 -12.17 18.96 31.06
C SER A 22 -10.68 18.94 30.65
N SER A 23 -9.79 19.06 31.65
CA SER A 23 -8.34 18.99 31.40
C SER A 23 -7.90 17.58 31.00
N LEU A 24 -8.54 16.53 31.54
CA LEU A 24 -8.27 15.15 31.18
C LEU A 24 -8.62 14.85 29.71
N SER A 25 -9.75 15.36 29.22
CA SER A 25 -10.14 15.18 27.79
C SER A 25 -9.10 15.77 26.84
N VAL A 26 -8.59 16.98 27.12
CA VAL A 26 -7.56 17.62 26.29
C VAL A 26 -6.25 16.84 26.35
N ARG A 27 -5.81 16.42 27.55
CA ARG A 27 -4.58 15.63 27.73
C ARG A 27 -4.66 14.29 27.02
N LEU A 28 -5.78 13.58 27.15
CA LEU A 28 -5.99 12.29 26.48
C LEU A 28 -6.00 12.44 24.97
N SER A 29 -6.71 13.45 24.44
CA SER A 29 -6.70 13.73 22.99
C SER A 29 -5.30 14.06 22.48
N ALA A 30 -4.51 14.83 23.22
CA ALA A 30 -3.13 15.16 22.84
C ALA A 30 -2.21 13.93 22.90
N LEU A 31 -2.33 13.09 23.93
CA LEU A 31 -1.56 11.85 24.08
C LEU A 31 -1.84 10.89 22.93
N ILE A 32 -3.11 10.60 22.66
CA ILE A 32 -3.51 9.67 21.60
C ILE A 32 -3.09 10.20 20.22
N SER A 33 -3.20 11.50 20.00
CA SER A 33 -2.77 12.11 18.72
C SER A 33 -1.25 12.03 18.52
N ALA A 34 -0.48 12.28 19.59
CA ALA A 34 0.98 12.15 19.56
C ALA A 34 1.40 10.69 19.32
N LEU A 35 0.74 9.74 20.00
CA LEU A 35 0.96 8.32 19.83
C LEU A 35 0.72 7.89 18.38
N LEU A 36 -0.42 8.27 17.79
CA LEU A 36 -0.76 7.89 16.43
C LEU A 36 0.20 8.46 15.38
N LEU A 37 0.52 9.75 15.47
CA LEU A 37 1.44 10.38 14.53
C LEU A 37 2.84 9.77 14.67
N SER A 38 3.28 9.51 15.89
CA SER A 38 4.57 8.89 16.15
C SER A 38 4.63 7.43 15.66
N LEU A 39 3.59 6.66 15.92
CA LEU A 39 3.45 5.28 15.43
C LEU A 39 3.49 5.24 13.89
N LEU A 40 2.72 6.10 13.23
CA LEU A 40 2.68 6.21 11.78
C LEU A 40 4.05 6.55 11.18
N CYS A 41 4.72 7.56 11.72
CA CYS A 41 6.06 7.95 11.24
C CYS A 41 7.12 6.88 11.52
N CYS A 42 7.05 6.20 12.66
CA CYS A 42 7.95 5.10 13.01
C CYS A 42 7.78 3.91 12.06
N LEU A 43 6.55 3.50 11.78
CA LEU A 43 6.27 2.42 10.84
C LEU A 43 6.73 2.76 9.43
N PHE A 44 6.48 3.99 8.98
CA PHE A 44 6.92 4.41 7.67
C PHE A 44 8.45 4.41 7.55
N TYR A 45 9.17 4.91 8.55
CA TYR A 45 10.63 4.91 8.55
C TYR A 45 11.19 3.47 8.48
N ASN A 46 10.62 2.56 9.25
CA ASN A 46 11.04 1.16 9.25
C ASN A 46 10.67 0.44 7.94
N MET A 47 9.51 0.74 7.36
CA MET A 47 9.13 0.22 6.05
C MET A 47 10.06 0.73 4.94
N TRP A 48 10.41 2.02 4.96
CA TRP A 48 11.39 2.60 4.04
C TRP A 48 12.75 1.94 4.21
N LYS A 49 13.22 1.77 5.44
CA LYS A 49 14.50 1.12 5.74
C LYS A 49 14.53 -0.34 5.28
N TYR A 50 13.47 -1.09 5.56
CA TYR A 50 13.32 -2.47 5.11
C TYR A 50 13.40 -2.59 3.59
N GLU A 51 12.73 -1.69 2.86
CA GLU A 51 12.75 -1.68 1.40
C GLU A 51 14.13 -1.33 0.84
N VAL A 52 14.84 -0.40 1.48
CA VAL A 52 16.26 -0.12 1.13
C VAL A 52 17.13 -1.34 1.36
N GLU A 53 17.01 -2.01 2.52
CA GLU A 53 17.80 -3.22 2.85
C GLU A 53 17.49 -4.35 1.87
N ARG A 54 16.22 -4.55 1.50
CA ARG A 54 15.79 -5.53 0.50
C ARG A 54 16.46 -5.31 -0.84
N ILE A 55 16.36 -4.10 -1.39
CA ILE A 55 16.96 -3.76 -2.69
C ILE A 55 18.49 -3.93 -2.66
N VAL A 56 19.13 -3.52 -1.57
CA VAL A 56 20.59 -3.66 -1.43
C VAL A 56 21.02 -5.14 -1.37
N LEU A 57 20.20 -6.00 -0.77
CA LEU A 57 20.49 -7.45 -0.71
C LEU A 57 20.22 -8.16 -2.05
N GLU A 58 19.14 -7.79 -2.74
CA GLU A 58 18.73 -8.45 -3.99
C GLU A 58 19.48 -7.93 -5.23
N GLU A 59 19.65 -6.62 -5.36
CA GLU A 59 20.17 -5.97 -6.58
C GLU A 59 21.55 -5.30 -6.39
N GLY A 60 21.97 -5.16 -5.12
CA GLY A 60 23.18 -4.44 -4.73
C GLY A 60 22.95 -2.97 -4.40
N GLY A 61 23.88 -2.39 -3.62
CA GLY A 61 23.78 -1.00 -3.12
C GLY A 61 24.36 0.07 -4.06
N TRP A 62 24.64 -0.25 -5.30
CA TRP A 62 25.18 0.69 -6.28
C TRP A 62 24.15 1.78 -6.65
N GLN A 63 24.60 2.98 -6.97
CA GLN A 63 23.71 4.08 -7.35
C GLN A 63 23.71 4.36 -8.85
N SER A 64 24.86 4.23 -9.50
CA SER A 64 24.96 4.25 -10.95
C SER A 64 25.98 3.20 -11.44
N ARG A 65 25.87 2.83 -12.69
CA ARG A 65 26.67 1.78 -13.31
C ARG A 65 27.16 2.26 -14.67
N LEU A 66 28.42 2.02 -14.94
CA LEU A 66 29.07 2.33 -16.19
C LEU A 66 29.44 1.03 -16.91
N THR A 67 29.10 0.93 -18.18
CA THR A 67 29.44 -0.22 -19.02
C THR A 67 30.40 0.23 -20.12
N GLY A 68 31.59 -0.33 -20.21
CA GLY A 68 32.57 0.04 -21.24
C GLY A 68 33.94 -0.56 -20.99
N GLU A 69 34.87 -0.35 -21.93
CA GLU A 69 36.25 -0.76 -21.74
C GLU A 69 36.96 0.21 -20.77
N LEU A 70 37.17 -0.23 -19.54
CA LEU A 70 37.88 0.55 -18.52
C LEU A 70 39.30 0.03 -18.35
N HIS A 71 40.27 0.88 -18.60
CA HIS A 71 41.68 0.62 -18.33
C HIS A 71 41.98 0.98 -16.85
N GLY A 72 42.99 0.35 -16.24
CA GLY A 72 43.29 0.51 -14.81
C GLY A 72 43.42 1.96 -14.36
N ASP A 73 44.06 2.80 -15.15
CA ASP A 73 44.23 4.26 -14.85
C ASP A 73 42.88 5.01 -14.79
N ALA A 74 41.88 4.59 -15.59
CA ALA A 74 40.57 5.20 -15.59
C ALA A 74 39.76 4.82 -14.33
N LEU A 75 39.90 3.61 -13.83
CA LEU A 75 39.24 3.15 -12.62
C LEU A 75 39.77 3.89 -11.38
N ASP A 76 41.08 4.11 -11.33
CA ASP A 76 41.70 4.87 -10.24
C ASP A 76 41.27 6.34 -10.29
N ALA A 77 41.19 6.95 -11.49
CA ALA A 77 40.68 8.31 -11.67
C ALA A 77 39.18 8.43 -11.24
N ILE A 78 38.36 7.41 -11.45
CA ILE A 78 36.98 7.36 -10.98
C ILE A 78 36.93 7.29 -9.45
N ARG A 79 37.77 6.47 -8.81
CA ARG A 79 37.84 6.35 -7.34
C ARG A 79 38.30 7.64 -6.66
N ASP A 80 39.21 8.38 -7.31
CA ASP A 80 39.70 9.66 -6.81
C ASP A 80 38.71 10.81 -6.99
N PHE A 81 37.57 10.59 -7.65
CA PHE A 81 36.57 11.62 -7.84
C PHE A 81 35.91 11.99 -6.50
N ALA A 82 35.87 13.26 -6.14
CA ALA A 82 35.58 13.76 -4.79
C ALA A 82 34.21 13.26 -4.22
N THR A 83 33.21 13.03 -5.07
CA THR A 83 31.86 12.61 -4.68
C THR A 83 31.68 11.08 -4.69
N VAL A 84 32.62 10.34 -5.26
CA VAL A 84 32.63 8.88 -5.29
C VAL A 84 33.15 8.36 -3.95
N GLU A 85 32.49 7.40 -3.38
CA GLU A 85 32.90 6.66 -2.18
C GLU A 85 33.76 5.45 -2.58
N ASP A 86 33.25 4.69 -3.58
CA ASP A 86 33.92 3.53 -4.14
C ASP A 86 33.48 3.27 -5.58
N ALA A 87 34.33 2.57 -6.35
CA ALA A 87 34.01 2.08 -7.69
C ALA A 87 34.50 0.63 -7.80
N VAL A 88 33.55 -0.29 -7.96
CA VAL A 88 33.80 -1.74 -7.95
C VAL A 88 33.47 -2.33 -9.31
N VAL A 89 34.41 -3.08 -9.86
CA VAL A 89 34.14 -3.85 -11.09
C VAL A 89 33.25 -5.03 -10.77
N ASN A 90 32.14 -5.13 -11.47
CA ASN A 90 31.20 -6.23 -11.34
C ASN A 90 31.58 -7.36 -12.31
N GLU A 91 32.38 -8.31 -11.83
CA GLU A 91 32.87 -9.42 -12.65
C GLU A 91 31.74 -10.32 -13.19
N GLN A 92 30.64 -10.43 -12.44
CA GLN A 92 29.49 -11.28 -12.85
C GLN A 92 28.72 -10.71 -14.06
N LYS A 93 28.74 -9.39 -14.23
CA LYS A 93 28.04 -8.70 -15.32
C LYS A 93 28.97 -8.22 -16.45
N SER A 94 30.27 -8.28 -16.23
CA SER A 94 31.28 -7.96 -17.24
C SER A 94 31.39 -9.11 -18.24
N ARG A 95 31.24 -8.87 -19.56
CA ARG A 95 31.29 -9.87 -20.63
C ARG A 95 32.03 -9.30 -21.84
N ASP A 96 32.71 -10.18 -22.58
CA ASP A 96 33.23 -9.93 -23.95
C ASP A 96 34.05 -8.65 -24.13
N GLY A 97 34.90 -8.28 -23.16
CA GLY A 97 35.74 -7.06 -23.23
C GLY A 97 35.04 -5.80 -22.73
N GLU A 98 33.77 -5.83 -22.37
CA GLU A 98 33.07 -4.74 -21.70
C GLU A 98 33.10 -4.93 -20.19
N THR A 99 33.72 -3.99 -19.48
CA THR A 99 33.75 -3.95 -18.01
C THR A 99 32.56 -3.22 -17.48
N VAL A 100 31.83 -3.84 -16.55
CA VAL A 100 30.73 -3.22 -15.82
C VAL A 100 31.24 -2.73 -14.49
N THR A 101 31.16 -1.41 -14.23
CA THR A 101 31.63 -0.79 -12.99
C THR A 101 30.48 -0.20 -12.22
N ASP A 102 30.31 -0.66 -11.00
CA ASP A 102 29.30 -0.19 -10.05
C ASP A 102 29.88 0.98 -9.25
N LEU A 103 29.20 2.12 -9.27
CA LEU A 103 29.60 3.33 -8.57
C LEU A 103 28.81 3.54 -7.30
N TYR A 104 29.54 3.84 -6.23
CA TYR A 104 29.01 4.16 -4.91
C TYR A 104 29.36 5.61 -4.59
N PHE A 105 28.36 6.43 -4.28
CA PHE A 105 28.52 7.86 -4.00
C PHE A 105 28.39 8.13 -2.51
N ARG A 106 29.18 9.07 -1.99
CA ARG A 106 29.08 9.56 -0.60
C ARG A 106 27.73 10.21 -0.31
N HIS A 107 27.16 10.88 -1.31
CA HIS A 107 25.85 11.52 -1.21
C HIS A 107 25.00 11.19 -2.43
N TYR A 108 23.87 10.58 -2.21
CA TYR A 108 22.94 10.18 -3.28
C TYR A 108 22.52 11.33 -4.20
N ARG A 109 22.53 12.61 -3.71
CA ARG A 109 22.15 13.79 -4.50
C ARG A 109 23.08 14.10 -5.65
N ASP A 110 24.33 13.67 -5.56
CA ASP A 110 25.37 13.98 -6.53
C ASP A 110 25.34 12.99 -7.72
N VAL A 111 24.65 11.86 -7.58
CA VAL A 111 24.60 10.78 -8.56
C VAL A 111 24.24 11.25 -9.96
N LEU A 112 23.10 11.94 -10.14
CA LEU A 112 22.62 12.34 -11.46
C LEU A 112 23.48 13.47 -12.08
N ALA A 113 24.12 14.29 -11.26
CA ALA A 113 24.94 15.40 -11.74
C ALA A 113 26.36 14.96 -12.12
N ASP A 114 26.94 14.03 -11.36
CA ASP A 114 28.36 13.68 -11.49
C ASP A 114 28.59 12.40 -12.29
N THR A 115 27.64 11.43 -12.34
CA THR A 115 27.80 10.23 -13.17
C THR A 115 28.11 10.54 -14.64
N PRO A 116 27.43 11.50 -15.33
CA PRO A 116 27.78 11.82 -16.71
C PRO A 116 29.19 12.42 -16.86
N ARG A 117 29.66 13.15 -15.86
CA ARG A 117 31.01 13.72 -15.83
C ARG A 117 32.08 12.64 -15.65
N ILE A 118 31.80 11.69 -14.76
CA ILE A 118 32.66 10.53 -14.51
C ILE A 118 32.73 9.65 -15.74
N ALA A 119 31.59 9.40 -16.41
CA ALA A 119 31.54 8.64 -17.66
C ALA A 119 32.34 9.32 -18.77
N ALA A 120 32.25 10.65 -18.89
CA ALA A 120 33.02 11.41 -19.86
C ALA A 120 34.53 11.36 -19.57
N LEU A 121 34.96 11.38 -18.30
CA LEU A 121 36.36 11.18 -17.91
C LEU A 121 36.87 9.80 -18.28
N ALA A 122 36.03 8.77 -18.15
CA ALA A 122 36.34 7.40 -18.48
C ALA A 122 36.19 7.08 -19.99
N GLY A 123 35.73 8.05 -20.81
CA GLY A 123 35.52 7.85 -22.25
C GLY A 123 34.27 7.01 -22.57
N ILE A 124 33.34 6.85 -21.62
CA ILE A 124 32.12 6.05 -21.76
C ILE A 124 30.99 6.93 -22.28
N PRO A 125 30.30 6.54 -23.36
CA PRO A 125 29.19 7.28 -23.92
C PRO A 125 27.98 7.29 -22.95
N PRO A 126 27.14 8.36 -22.96
CA PRO A 126 26.01 8.50 -22.05
C PRO A 126 24.98 7.35 -22.15
N GLU A 127 24.88 6.71 -23.29
CA GLU A 127 23.96 5.59 -23.53
C GLU A 127 24.32 4.32 -22.73
N LYS A 128 25.56 4.23 -22.25
CA LYS A 128 26.09 3.12 -21.45
C LYS A 128 26.10 3.41 -19.95
N ILE A 129 25.40 4.45 -19.53
CA ILE A 129 25.15 4.79 -18.13
C ILE A 129 23.81 4.20 -17.73
N SER A 130 23.78 3.46 -16.63
CA SER A 130 22.53 3.00 -16.01
C SER A 130 22.45 3.49 -14.56
N TYR A 131 21.23 3.86 -14.13
CA TYR A 131 20.96 4.31 -12.77
C TYR A 131 20.13 3.31 -12.02
N HIS A 132 20.37 3.18 -10.72
CA HIS A 132 19.54 2.35 -9.87
C HIS A 132 18.25 3.10 -9.48
N HIS A 133 17.30 3.20 -10.41
CA HIS A 133 16.10 4.03 -10.28
C HIS A 133 15.28 3.70 -9.04
N GLN A 134 15.18 2.42 -8.65
CA GLN A 134 14.40 2.01 -7.47
C GLN A 134 15.05 2.54 -6.19
N LEU A 135 16.36 2.35 -6.02
CA LEU A 135 17.10 2.83 -4.86
C LEU A 135 17.10 4.36 -4.76
N LEU A 136 17.38 5.05 -5.87
CA LEU A 136 17.39 6.51 -5.93
C LEU A 136 16.01 7.12 -5.60
N ALA A 137 14.94 6.49 -6.06
CA ALA A 137 13.57 6.93 -5.76
C ALA A 137 13.24 6.88 -4.27
N LEU A 138 13.77 5.90 -3.51
CA LEU A 138 13.60 5.83 -2.05
C LEU A 138 14.31 6.98 -1.32
N TYR A 139 15.34 7.58 -1.93
CA TYR A 139 16.01 8.79 -1.43
C TYR A 139 15.47 10.08 -2.04
N LEU A 140 14.32 10.02 -2.73
CA LEU A 140 13.65 11.16 -3.38
C LEU A 140 14.47 11.80 -4.51
N ILE A 141 15.35 11.03 -5.14
CA ILE A 141 16.11 11.46 -6.30
C ILE A 141 15.43 10.86 -7.53
N ARG A 142 15.01 11.72 -8.44
CA ARG A 142 14.28 11.32 -9.62
C ARG A 142 15.06 11.68 -10.87
N ASP A 143 15.33 10.69 -11.70
CA ASP A 143 15.78 10.90 -13.06
C ASP A 143 14.60 11.46 -13.90
N PRO A 144 14.78 12.57 -14.62
CA PRO A 144 13.77 13.11 -15.52
C PRO A 144 13.30 12.13 -16.61
N GLN A 145 14.13 11.15 -16.95
CA GLN A 145 13.82 10.14 -17.96
C GLN A 145 13.02 8.95 -17.38
N ASP A 146 13.00 8.77 -16.05
CA ASP A 146 12.21 7.71 -15.41
C ASP A 146 10.72 8.09 -15.35
N THR A 147 9.92 7.43 -16.16
CA THR A 147 8.45 7.62 -16.23
C THR A 147 7.68 6.72 -15.26
N ALA A 148 8.34 5.79 -14.56
CA ALA A 148 7.70 4.85 -13.67
C ALA A 148 7.02 5.55 -12.48
N PRO A 149 5.76 5.20 -12.14
CA PRO A 149 5.05 5.82 -11.02
C PRO A 149 5.64 5.36 -9.68
N ARG A 150 6.24 6.28 -8.93
CA ARG A 150 6.79 6.05 -7.59
C ARG A 150 5.82 6.55 -6.52
N LEU A 151 4.91 5.69 -6.07
CA LEU A 151 3.77 6.12 -5.25
C LEU A 151 3.99 6.02 -3.72
N VAL A 152 5.02 5.35 -3.24
CA VAL A 152 5.22 5.07 -1.80
C VAL A 152 5.28 6.34 -0.96
N PHE A 153 6.16 7.28 -1.28
CA PHE A 153 6.30 8.53 -0.52
C PHE A 153 5.10 9.48 -0.64
N PRO A 154 4.55 9.76 -1.85
CA PRO A 154 3.33 10.56 -1.98
C PRO A 154 2.14 9.97 -1.25
N LEU A 155 1.96 8.65 -1.27
CA LEU A 155 0.89 7.97 -0.55
C LEU A 155 1.04 8.12 0.96
N PHE A 156 2.25 7.93 1.50
CA PHE A 156 2.52 8.16 2.92
C PHE A 156 2.26 9.60 3.33
N LEU A 157 2.73 10.57 2.55
CA LEU A 157 2.49 12.00 2.82
C LEU A 157 0.99 12.29 2.84
N LEU A 158 0.23 11.75 1.88
CA LEU A 158 -1.23 11.88 1.83
C LEU A 158 -1.88 11.30 3.10
N ILE A 159 -1.52 10.08 3.49
CA ILE A 159 -2.04 9.42 4.69
C ILE A 159 -1.72 10.25 5.94
N THR A 160 -0.49 10.74 6.07
CA THR A 160 -0.07 11.57 7.20
C THR A 160 -0.84 12.89 7.27
N VAL A 161 -1.04 13.57 6.14
CA VAL A 161 -1.82 14.82 6.06
C VAL A 161 -3.29 14.57 6.41
N VAL A 162 -3.89 13.50 5.92
CA VAL A 162 -5.29 13.13 6.25
C VAL A 162 -5.42 12.81 7.72
N ALA A 163 -4.50 12.01 8.29
CA ALA A 163 -4.48 11.69 9.71
C ALA A 163 -4.31 12.95 10.58
N ALA A 164 -3.32 13.78 10.29
CA ALA A 164 -3.09 15.04 11.02
C ALA A 164 -4.29 15.98 10.93
N SER A 165 -4.92 16.11 9.77
CA SER A 165 -6.12 16.93 9.58
C SER A 165 -7.30 16.42 10.42
N SER A 166 -7.50 15.10 10.48
CA SER A 166 -8.52 14.47 11.34
C SER A 166 -8.23 14.73 12.82
N LEU A 167 -6.97 14.59 13.24
CA LEU A 167 -6.54 14.84 14.61
C LEU A 167 -6.68 16.32 15.02
N ILE A 168 -6.38 17.27 14.11
CA ILE A 168 -6.61 18.70 14.33
C ILE A 168 -8.09 18.96 14.67
N VAL A 169 -9.02 18.36 13.95
CA VAL A 169 -10.46 18.52 14.19
C VAL A 169 -10.85 17.99 15.58
N ILE A 170 -10.31 16.84 15.96
CA ILE A 170 -10.60 16.18 17.25
C ILE A 170 -10.06 17.00 18.42
N ILE A 171 -8.79 17.40 18.38
CA ILE A 171 -8.15 18.20 19.43
C ILE A 171 -8.81 19.59 19.52
N HIS A 172 -9.09 20.21 18.36
CA HIS A 172 -9.83 21.48 18.30
C HIS A 172 -11.14 21.41 19.08
N ASN A 173 -11.88 20.32 18.91
CA ASN A 173 -13.15 20.12 19.59
C ASN A 173 -12.98 19.98 21.11
N SER A 174 -11.97 19.24 21.57
CA SER A 174 -11.63 19.12 22.99
C SER A 174 -11.25 20.49 23.63
N PHE A 175 -10.44 21.28 22.91
CA PHE A 175 -10.13 22.66 23.33
C PHE A 175 -11.35 23.56 23.31
N ALA A 176 -12.19 23.52 22.29
CA ALA A 176 -13.37 24.33 22.14
C ALA A 176 -14.35 24.08 23.31
N VAL A 177 -14.58 22.83 23.70
CA VAL A 177 -15.42 22.46 24.83
C VAL A 177 -14.81 22.97 26.12
N SER A 178 -13.52 22.77 26.36
CA SER A 178 -12.82 23.24 27.57
C SER A 178 -12.83 24.77 27.69
N MET A 179 -12.61 25.49 26.60
CA MET A 179 -12.58 26.94 26.58
C MET A 179 -13.98 27.56 26.69
N ASN A 180 -14.99 26.96 26.03
CA ASN A 180 -16.36 27.43 26.10
C ASN A 180 -16.93 27.35 27.53
N ALA A 181 -16.51 26.35 28.32
CA ALA A 181 -16.92 26.27 29.75
C ALA A 181 -16.44 27.46 30.61
N ARG A 182 -15.51 28.26 30.10
CA ARG A 182 -14.88 29.40 30.78
C ARG A 182 -15.17 30.77 30.17
N ILE A 183 -16.14 30.86 29.26
CA ILE A 183 -16.45 32.10 28.52
C ILE A 183 -16.73 33.26 29.48
N HIS A 184 -17.52 33.04 30.55
CA HIS A 184 -17.86 34.05 31.53
C HIS A 184 -16.61 34.64 32.20
N GLN A 185 -15.64 33.82 32.54
CA GLN A 185 -14.39 34.25 33.17
C GLN A 185 -13.53 35.07 32.24
N PHE A 186 -13.49 34.73 30.94
CA PHE A 186 -12.83 35.56 29.93
C PHE A 186 -13.52 36.92 29.78
N GLY A 187 -14.82 36.96 29.94
CA GLY A 187 -15.59 38.22 30.00
C GLY A 187 -15.13 39.11 31.14
N ILE A 188 -14.94 38.55 32.34
CA ILE A 188 -14.42 39.28 33.51
C ILE A 188 -13.01 39.82 33.24
N PHE A 189 -12.07 38.97 32.71
CA PHE A 189 -10.72 39.43 32.36
C PHE A 189 -10.75 40.54 31.30
N SER A 190 -11.62 40.45 30.32
CA SER A 190 -11.78 41.49 29.30
C SER A 190 -12.37 42.79 29.89
N SER A 191 -13.29 42.70 30.88
CA SER A 191 -13.86 43.88 31.57
C SER A 191 -12.85 44.63 32.44
N ILE A 192 -11.82 43.94 32.96
CA ILE A 192 -10.69 44.52 33.73
C ILE A 192 -9.61 45.09 32.81
N GLY A 193 -9.77 45.01 31.46
CA GLY A 193 -8.89 45.62 30.49
C GLY A 193 -7.89 44.67 29.82
N ALA A 194 -8.07 43.33 29.91
CA ALA A 194 -7.24 42.38 29.22
C ALA A 194 -7.49 42.46 27.70
N THR A 195 -6.42 42.64 26.93
CA THR A 195 -6.53 42.72 25.45
C THR A 195 -6.77 41.33 24.83
N PRO A 196 -7.43 41.25 23.66
CA PRO A 196 -7.64 39.98 22.96
C PRO A 196 -6.33 39.20 22.65
N LYS A 197 -5.21 39.91 22.43
CA LYS A 197 -3.90 39.29 22.26
C LYS A 197 -3.40 38.62 23.54
N GLN A 198 -3.55 39.27 24.68
CA GLN A 198 -3.15 38.73 25.97
C GLN A 198 -3.96 37.49 26.33
N ILE A 199 -5.29 37.53 26.19
CA ILE A 199 -6.19 36.39 26.45
C ILE A 199 -5.79 35.20 25.57
N ARG A 200 -5.54 35.44 24.26
CA ARG A 200 -5.14 34.40 23.35
C ARG A 200 -3.79 33.79 23.73
N THR A 201 -2.80 34.61 24.10
CA THR A 201 -1.46 34.13 24.49
C THR A 201 -1.55 33.30 25.77
N CYS A 202 -2.31 33.71 26.74
CA CYS A 202 -2.55 32.93 27.99
C CYS A 202 -3.18 31.56 27.67
N LEU A 203 -4.19 31.51 26.78
CA LEU A 203 -4.85 30.28 26.38
C LEU A 203 -3.89 29.33 25.66
N LEU A 204 -3.02 29.84 24.77
CA LEU A 204 -2.02 29.03 24.07
C LEU A 204 -0.92 28.52 25.01
N GLN A 205 -0.48 29.33 25.98
CA GLN A 205 0.48 28.90 27.01
C GLN A 205 -0.11 27.80 27.92
N GLU A 206 -1.37 27.92 28.27
CA GLU A 206 -2.08 26.88 29.04
C GLU A 206 -2.20 25.59 28.19
N ALA A 207 -2.59 25.70 26.93
CA ALA A 207 -2.65 24.56 26.00
C ALA A 207 -1.29 23.85 25.89
N ALA A 208 -0.21 24.63 25.73
CA ALA A 208 1.15 24.08 25.68
C ALA A 208 1.52 23.34 26.96
N SER A 209 1.24 23.94 28.12
CA SER A 209 1.53 23.34 29.44
C SER A 209 0.71 22.06 29.71
N LEU A 210 -0.54 22.01 29.26
CA LEU A 210 -1.40 20.83 29.39
C LEU A 210 -0.98 19.66 28.46
N CYS A 211 -0.48 20.00 27.29
CA CYS A 211 -0.19 19.01 26.25
C CYS A 211 1.28 18.56 26.27
N ALA A 212 2.22 19.30 26.84
CA ALA A 212 3.65 19.00 26.81
C ALA A 212 3.98 17.55 27.25
N LEU A 213 3.57 17.17 28.46
CA LEU A 213 3.80 15.84 29.01
C LEU A 213 3.04 14.75 28.21
N PRO A 214 1.74 14.88 27.91
CA PRO A 214 1.02 13.94 27.06
C PRO A 214 1.66 13.73 25.68
N VAL A 215 2.19 14.79 25.07
CA VAL A 215 2.88 14.70 23.77
C VAL A 215 4.16 13.88 23.86
N LEU A 216 4.99 14.14 24.86
CA LEU A 216 6.21 13.38 25.08
C LEU A 216 5.91 11.89 25.33
N LEU A 217 4.98 11.60 26.22
CA LEU A 217 4.56 10.23 26.52
C LEU A 217 3.92 9.55 25.30
N GLY A 218 3.08 10.26 24.55
CA GLY A 218 2.46 9.73 23.34
C GLY A 218 3.48 9.41 22.26
N ASN A 219 4.49 10.28 22.07
CA ASN A 219 5.58 9.99 21.10
C ASN A 219 6.40 8.77 21.53
N LEU A 220 6.77 8.66 22.80
CA LEU A 220 7.51 7.49 23.29
C LEU A 220 6.70 6.19 23.12
N LEU A 221 5.42 6.22 23.48
CA LEU A 221 4.52 5.07 23.30
C LEU A 221 4.32 4.74 21.82
N GLY A 222 4.26 5.73 20.96
CA GLY A 222 4.13 5.54 19.51
C GLY A 222 5.38 4.90 18.89
N ILE A 223 6.56 5.35 19.29
CA ILE A 223 7.84 4.73 18.88
C ILE A 223 7.91 3.29 19.38
N GLY A 224 7.67 3.07 20.67
CA GLY A 224 7.69 1.74 21.27
C GLY A 224 6.67 0.79 20.64
N GLY A 225 5.47 1.30 20.33
CA GLY A 225 4.43 0.57 19.62
C GLY A 225 4.83 0.22 18.19
N GLY A 226 5.48 1.15 17.46
CA GLY A 226 5.96 0.91 16.09
C GLY A 226 7.06 -0.15 16.03
N ILE A 227 8.03 -0.05 16.94
CA ILE A 227 9.09 -1.06 17.09
C ILE A 227 8.50 -2.42 17.50
N GLY A 228 7.59 -2.42 18.50
CA GLY A 228 6.94 -3.64 18.96
C GLY A 228 6.11 -4.32 17.87
N LEU A 229 5.43 -3.55 17.04
CA LEU A 229 4.66 -4.07 15.91
C LEU A 229 5.58 -4.70 14.85
N MET A 230 6.74 -4.10 14.61
CA MET A 230 7.72 -4.65 13.66
C MET A 230 8.35 -5.95 14.15
N LEU A 231 8.69 -6.01 15.45
CA LEU A 231 9.16 -7.25 16.07
C LEU A 231 8.07 -8.35 16.03
N LEU A 232 6.83 -7.97 16.25
CA LEU A 232 5.68 -8.88 16.13
C LEU A 232 5.54 -9.41 14.69
N THR A 233 5.77 -8.55 13.70
CA THR A 233 5.75 -8.95 12.29
C THR A 233 6.83 -10.00 11.99
N ASN A 234 8.05 -9.83 12.50
CA ASN A 234 9.10 -10.84 12.35
C ASN A 234 8.73 -12.19 12.98
N VAL A 235 8.07 -12.16 14.16
CA VAL A 235 7.64 -13.39 14.84
C VAL A 235 6.48 -14.08 14.10
N LEU A 236 5.53 -13.30 13.55
CA LEU A 236 4.35 -13.86 12.87
C LEU A 236 4.64 -14.34 11.45
N LEU A 237 5.59 -13.68 10.76
CA LEU A 237 5.90 -13.98 9.36
C LEU A 237 7.08 -14.97 9.21
N GLY A 238 7.79 -15.30 10.29
CA GLY A 238 8.89 -16.27 10.30
C GLY A 238 10.07 -15.93 9.36
N SER A 239 11.17 -16.62 9.55
CA SER A 239 12.36 -16.55 8.68
C SER A 239 12.28 -17.46 7.44
N ASP A 240 11.24 -18.29 7.35
CA ASP A 240 11.13 -19.37 6.36
C ASP A 240 10.78 -18.91 4.93
N MET A 241 10.64 -17.60 4.72
CA MET A 241 10.12 -17.04 3.46
C MET A 241 11.18 -16.42 2.54
N GLY A 242 12.48 -16.72 2.74
CA GLY A 242 13.53 -16.07 1.96
C GLY A 242 13.63 -14.54 2.17
N ARG A 243 12.97 -14.02 3.20
CA ARG A 243 12.99 -12.59 3.56
C ARG A 243 14.07 -12.36 4.61
N HIS A 244 14.79 -11.24 4.45
CA HIS A 244 15.66 -10.80 5.54
C HIS A 244 14.82 -10.32 6.73
N GLU A 245 15.28 -10.57 7.94
CA GLU A 245 14.64 -10.08 9.16
C GLU A 245 14.63 -8.56 9.17
N ALA A 246 13.44 -7.98 9.40
CA ALA A 246 13.30 -6.55 9.52
C ALA A 246 14.01 -6.06 10.81
N SER A 247 15.11 -5.34 10.66
CA SER A 247 15.84 -4.77 11.79
C SER A 247 15.19 -3.45 12.24
N PRO A 248 14.48 -3.40 13.40
CA PRO A 248 13.85 -2.18 13.85
C PRO A 248 14.88 -1.09 14.13
N ALA A 249 14.71 0.07 13.55
CA ALA A 249 15.57 1.21 13.73
C ALA A 249 14.79 2.50 13.97
N TYR A 250 15.44 3.48 14.53
CA TYR A 250 14.87 4.80 14.72
C TYR A 250 15.92 5.89 14.56
N HIS A 251 15.61 6.89 13.74
CA HIS A 251 16.55 7.98 13.50
C HIS A 251 16.11 9.26 14.24
N PRO A 252 17.03 10.02 14.87
CA PRO A 252 16.71 11.23 15.62
C PRO A 252 15.95 12.30 14.81
N LEU A 253 16.18 12.40 13.50
CA LEU A 253 15.45 13.29 12.61
C LEU A 253 13.96 12.95 12.51
N VAL A 254 13.61 11.64 12.58
CA VAL A 254 12.21 11.19 12.59
C VAL A 254 11.53 11.63 13.89
N LEU A 255 12.23 11.53 15.02
CA LEU A 255 11.74 12.06 16.31
C LEU A 255 11.48 13.58 16.23
N ALA A 256 12.44 14.33 15.72
CA ALA A 256 12.31 15.77 15.57
C ALA A 256 11.13 16.14 14.65
N ALA A 257 11.01 15.47 13.50
CA ALA A 257 9.91 15.67 12.55
C ALA A 257 8.55 15.33 13.19
N THR A 258 8.45 14.20 13.89
CA THR A 258 7.22 13.77 14.58
C THR A 258 6.80 14.73 15.67
N LEU A 259 7.73 15.19 16.51
CA LEU A 259 7.48 16.20 17.52
C LEU A 259 7.01 17.51 16.90
N LEU A 260 7.59 17.92 15.80
CA LEU A 260 7.24 19.15 15.07
C LEU A 260 5.83 19.05 14.49
N VAL A 261 5.49 17.96 13.80
CA VAL A 261 4.16 17.72 13.24
C VAL A 261 3.11 17.65 14.36
N THR A 262 3.40 16.96 15.45
CA THR A 262 2.50 16.86 16.62
C THR A 262 2.29 18.22 17.27
N ALA A 263 3.36 18.98 17.49
CA ALA A 263 3.28 20.33 18.07
C ALA A 263 2.48 21.28 17.17
N ALA A 264 2.71 21.24 15.85
CA ALA A 264 1.95 22.03 14.87
C ALA A 264 0.46 21.66 14.89
N THR A 265 0.14 20.36 14.92
CA THR A 265 -1.24 19.85 15.01
C THR A 265 -1.95 20.39 16.24
N ILE A 266 -1.31 20.32 17.41
CA ILE A 266 -1.87 20.81 18.68
C ILE A 266 -1.98 22.33 18.67
N TRP A 267 -0.97 23.03 18.17
CA TRP A 267 -0.97 24.49 18.11
C TRP A 267 -2.10 25.03 17.22
N ILE A 268 -2.30 24.48 16.02
CA ILE A 268 -3.40 24.84 15.12
C ILE A 268 -4.73 24.55 15.80
N SER A 269 -4.86 23.40 16.45
CA SER A 269 -6.09 22.97 17.14
C SER A 269 -6.48 23.89 18.30
N ALA A 270 -5.52 24.39 19.06
CA ALA A 270 -5.75 25.31 20.17
C ALA A 270 -5.94 26.76 19.70
N TRP A 271 -5.24 27.18 18.65
CA TRP A 271 -5.27 28.56 18.15
C TRP A 271 -6.63 28.96 17.61
N LEU A 272 -7.33 28.07 16.88
CA LEU A 272 -8.64 28.37 16.32
C LEU A 272 -9.70 28.73 17.37
N PRO A 273 -9.93 27.91 18.44
CA PRO A 273 -10.86 28.29 19.52
C PRO A 273 -10.39 29.51 20.30
N ALA A 274 -9.08 29.60 20.62
CA ALA A 274 -8.52 30.74 21.34
C ALA A 274 -8.73 32.07 20.58
N ARG A 275 -8.52 32.07 19.24
CA ARG A 275 -8.80 33.25 18.40
C ARG A 275 -10.28 33.66 18.41
N LYS A 276 -11.17 32.66 18.40
CA LYS A 276 -12.62 32.94 18.44
C LYS A 276 -13.06 33.51 19.76
N LEU A 277 -12.60 32.95 20.86
CA LEU A 277 -12.97 33.37 22.24
C LEU A 277 -12.37 34.72 22.63
N SER A 278 -11.14 34.98 22.25
CA SER A 278 -10.47 36.26 22.55
C SER A 278 -11.09 37.47 21.84
N ARG A 279 -11.98 37.28 20.87
CA ARG A 279 -12.68 38.34 20.14
C ARG A 279 -14.10 38.61 20.66
N LEU A 280 -14.57 37.87 21.68
CA LEU A 280 -15.86 38.13 22.31
C LEU A 280 -15.80 39.42 23.11
N THR A 281 -16.86 40.25 23.00
CA THR A 281 -16.99 41.44 23.85
C THR A 281 -17.29 41.04 25.29
N PRO A 282 -16.89 41.85 26.31
CA PRO A 282 -17.20 41.57 27.69
C PRO A 282 -18.68 41.31 27.95
N LEU A 283 -19.55 42.12 27.32
CA LEU A 283 -21.00 41.99 27.45
C LEU A 283 -21.53 40.67 26.86
N GLU A 284 -21.00 40.27 25.70
CA GLU A 284 -21.37 38.98 25.10
C GLU A 284 -20.89 37.80 25.93
N ALA A 285 -19.70 37.88 26.50
CA ALA A 285 -19.12 36.82 27.32
C ALA A 285 -19.85 36.66 28.65
N ILE A 286 -20.26 37.77 29.31
CA ILE A 286 -21.01 37.75 30.57
C ILE A 286 -22.46 37.36 30.35
N ARG A 287 -23.11 37.88 29.29
CA ARG A 287 -24.50 37.56 28.92
C ARG A 287 -24.71 36.17 28.36
N ASN A 288 -23.65 35.56 27.82
CA ASN A 288 -23.68 34.21 27.28
C ASN A 288 -23.59 33.18 28.42
N THR A 289 -24.70 32.98 29.13
CA THR A 289 -24.84 31.99 30.21
C THR A 289 -24.73 30.53 29.77
N GLY A 290 -24.17 30.27 28.59
CA GLY A 290 -24.00 28.90 28.09
C GLY A 290 -25.28 28.22 27.60
N GLU A 291 -26.44 28.91 27.64
CA GLU A 291 -27.69 28.37 27.13
C GLU A 291 -27.65 28.21 25.59
N LEU A 292 -27.98 27.03 25.14
CA LEU A 292 -28.14 26.73 23.72
C LEU A 292 -29.44 27.37 23.19
N ARG A 293 -29.34 28.59 22.66
CA ARG A 293 -30.51 29.25 22.05
C ARG A 293 -30.65 28.85 20.59
N LEU A 294 -31.74 28.17 20.24
CA LEU A 294 -32.18 28.01 18.88
C LEU A 294 -32.69 29.34 18.32
N LYS A 295 -31.97 29.93 17.36
CA LYS A 295 -32.37 31.19 16.68
C LYS A 295 -33.72 31.12 15.96
N ARG A 296 -34.17 29.89 15.59
CA ARG A 296 -35.44 29.61 14.90
C ARG A 296 -35.89 28.18 15.18
N ARG A 297 -37.17 27.97 15.51
CA ARG A 297 -37.77 26.64 15.71
C ARG A 297 -37.80 25.92 14.35
N LYS A 298 -36.99 24.90 14.15
CA LYS A 298 -36.99 24.08 12.93
C LYS A 298 -37.63 22.74 13.25
N ARG A 299 -38.82 22.48 12.66
CA ARG A 299 -39.49 21.18 12.80
C ARG A 299 -38.58 20.05 12.29
N SER A 300 -38.64 18.87 12.94
CA SER A 300 -37.96 17.65 12.56
C SER A 300 -39.01 16.60 12.17
N PRO A 301 -39.63 16.72 10.96
CA PRO A 301 -40.82 15.96 10.61
C PRO A 301 -40.60 14.46 10.66
N ILE A 302 -39.45 13.96 10.19
CA ILE A 302 -39.14 12.53 10.16
C ILE A 302 -39.03 11.96 11.58
N LEU A 303 -38.27 12.63 12.48
CA LEU A 303 -38.07 12.15 13.84
C LEU A 303 -39.36 12.31 14.68
N SER A 304 -40.15 13.36 14.42
CA SER A 304 -41.45 13.56 15.05
C SER A 304 -42.47 12.48 14.59
N LEU A 305 -42.46 12.12 13.32
CA LEU A 305 -43.33 11.06 12.78
C LEU A 305 -43.01 9.68 13.37
N LEU A 306 -41.71 9.33 13.48
CA LEU A 306 -41.26 8.03 13.96
C LEU A 306 -41.29 7.87 15.48
N PHE A 307 -41.01 8.92 16.23
CA PHE A 307 -40.75 8.85 17.66
C PHE A 307 -41.59 9.86 18.51
N GLY A 308 -42.53 10.56 17.88
CA GLY A 308 -43.39 11.52 18.56
C GLY A 308 -42.66 12.74 19.11
N VAL A 309 -43.09 13.20 20.31
CA VAL A 309 -42.55 14.41 20.96
C VAL A 309 -41.08 14.26 21.34
N GLU A 310 -40.67 13.07 21.80
CA GLU A 310 -39.26 12.77 22.12
C GLU A 310 -38.37 12.86 20.90
N GLY A 311 -38.86 12.43 19.69
CA GLY A 311 -38.15 12.58 18.44
C GLY A 311 -37.98 14.02 17.99
N GLU A 312 -39.01 14.89 18.24
CA GLU A 312 -38.91 16.32 17.95
C GLU A 312 -37.92 17.01 18.88
N LEU A 313 -37.95 16.71 20.18
CA LEU A 313 -37.02 17.25 21.17
C LEU A 313 -35.57 16.84 20.87
N ALA A 314 -35.33 15.56 20.56
CA ALA A 314 -34.02 15.06 20.12
C ALA A 314 -33.54 15.77 18.85
N GLY A 315 -34.41 15.90 17.86
CA GLY A 315 -34.09 16.60 16.61
C GLY A 315 -33.73 18.07 16.78
N ASN A 316 -34.42 18.75 17.69
CA ASN A 316 -34.13 20.14 18.04
C ASN A 316 -32.80 20.27 18.77
N ALA A 317 -32.49 19.35 19.67
CA ALA A 317 -31.22 19.29 20.37
C ALA A 317 -30.04 19.06 19.40
N LEU A 318 -30.16 18.10 18.50
CA LEU A 318 -29.15 17.83 17.47
C LEU A 318 -28.93 19.04 16.54
N LYS A 319 -30.01 19.77 16.17
CA LYS A 319 -29.90 20.98 15.36
C LYS A 319 -29.25 22.15 16.10
N ALA A 320 -29.53 22.30 17.39
CA ALA A 320 -28.91 23.32 18.23
C ALA A 320 -27.39 23.14 18.32
N GLN A 321 -26.95 21.87 18.34
CA GLN A 321 -25.56 21.47 18.50
C GLN A 321 -24.87 21.11 17.18
N ARG A 322 -25.51 21.38 16.03
CA ARG A 322 -25.07 20.90 14.70
C ARG A 322 -23.59 21.13 14.40
N ARG A 323 -23.02 22.26 14.84
CA ARG A 323 -21.59 22.56 14.56
C ARG A 323 -20.63 21.62 15.31
N ALA A 324 -20.85 21.37 16.59
CA ALA A 324 -20.02 20.50 17.39
C ALA A 324 -20.24 19.02 17.06
N LEU A 325 -21.50 18.62 16.83
CA LEU A 325 -21.82 17.25 16.41
C LEU A 325 -21.34 16.93 14.98
N ARG A 326 -21.19 17.94 14.12
CA ARG A 326 -20.65 17.75 12.77
C ARG A 326 -19.20 17.24 12.81
N THR A 327 -18.36 17.77 13.68
CA THR A 327 -16.96 17.33 13.81
C THR A 327 -16.87 15.90 14.33
N ALA A 328 -17.66 15.54 15.34
CA ALA A 328 -17.75 14.18 15.85
C ALA A 328 -18.28 13.20 14.79
N SER A 329 -19.35 13.58 14.08
CA SER A 329 -19.92 12.78 12.99
C SER A 329 -18.91 12.59 11.83
N LEU A 330 -18.13 13.62 11.48
CA LEU A 330 -17.08 13.51 10.46
C LEU A 330 -15.95 12.58 10.89
N SER A 331 -15.53 12.64 12.15
CA SER A 331 -14.50 11.72 12.68
C SER A 331 -14.96 10.26 12.61
N LEU A 332 -16.20 9.96 12.99
CA LEU A 332 -16.77 8.61 12.87
C LEU A 332 -16.91 8.18 11.39
N LEU A 333 -17.31 9.10 10.51
CA LEU A 333 -17.41 8.84 9.08
C LEU A 333 -16.06 8.46 8.48
N PHE A 334 -15.01 9.23 8.78
CA PHE A 334 -13.66 8.93 8.29
C PHE A 334 -13.12 7.61 8.83
N SER A 335 -13.34 7.31 10.13
CA SER A 335 -12.92 6.04 10.72
C SER A 335 -13.62 4.85 10.07
N PHE A 336 -14.94 4.92 9.88
CA PHE A 336 -15.70 3.85 9.26
C PHE A 336 -15.38 3.71 7.77
N MET A 337 -15.22 4.83 7.06
CA MET A 337 -14.81 4.84 5.65
C MET A 337 -13.44 4.19 5.48
N ALA A 338 -12.44 4.62 6.28
CA ALA A 338 -11.09 4.09 6.21
C ALA A 338 -11.05 2.58 6.45
N PHE A 339 -11.77 2.09 7.49
CA PHE A 339 -11.85 0.67 7.78
C PHE A 339 -12.51 -0.13 6.64
N THR A 340 -13.65 0.35 6.15
CA THR A 340 -14.39 -0.32 5.07
C THR A 340 -13.55 -0.38 3.79
N MET A 341 -12.93 0.73 3.41
CA MET A 341 -12.08 0.79 2.21
C MET A 341 -10.87 -0.12 2.32
N MET A 342 -10.24 -0.15 3.49
CA MET A 342 -9.10 -1.02 3.75
C MET A 342 -9.49 -2.50 3.61
N GLN A 343 -10.59 -2.92 4.24
CA GLN A 343 -11.06 -4.31 4.15
C GLN A 343 -11.37 -4.70 2.70
N CYS A 344 -12.08 -3.85 1.96
CA CYS A 344 -12.37 -4.10 0.55
C CYS A 344 -11.10 -4.13 -0.31
N PHE A 345 -10.12 -3.28 -0.03
CA PHE A 345 -8.85 -3.27 -0.76
C PHE A 345 -8.07 -4.59 -0.57
N PHE A 346 -7.93 -5.07 0.66
CA PHE A 346 -7.21 -6.32 0.92
C PHE A 346 -7.94 -7.54 0.34
N THR A 347 -9.28 -7.58 0.42
CA THR A 347 -10.06 -8.62 -0.24
C THR A 347 -9.84 -8.61 -1.74
N LEU A 348 -9.93 -7.43 -2.37
CA LEU A 348 -9.73 -7.30 -3.82
C LEU A 348 -8.29 -7.67 -4.24
N SER A 349 -7.29 -7.26 -3.45
CA SER A 349 -5.90 -7.64 -3.68
C SER A 349 -5.72 -9.16 -3.57
N GLY A 350 -6.32 -9.80 -2.56
CA GLY A 350 -6.29 -11.25 -2.39
C GLY A 350 -6.88 -12.00 -3.58
N ILE A 351 -8.09 -11.60 -4.02
CA ILE A 351 -8.74 -12.15 -5.22
C ILE A 351 -7.83 -11.98 -6.44
N SER A 352 -7.30 -10.77 -6.63
CA SER A 352 -6.43 -10.48 -7.77
C SER A 352 -5.19 -11.37 -7.78
N THR A 353 -4.48 -11.47 -6.67
CA THR A 353 -3.26 -12.29 -6.57
C THR A 353 -3.57 -13.78 -6.76
N LYS A 354 -4.67 -14.27 -6.14
CA LYS A 354 -5.10 -15.65 -6.28
C LYS A 354 -5.29 -16.04 -7.74
N GLU A 355 -6.03 -15.26 -8.51
CA GLU A 355 -6.34 -15.60 -9.89
C GLU A 355 -5.22 -15.31 -10.88
N THR A 356 -4.51 -14.19 -10.73
CA THR A 356 -3.50 -13.80 -11.71
C THR A 356 -2.18 -14.54 -11.52
N TYR A 357 -1.91 -15.09 -10.34
CA TYR A 357 -0.64 -15.77 -10.06
C TYR A 357 -0.86 -17.25 -9.67
N PHE A 358 -1.60 -17.53 -8.59
CA PHE A 358 -1.61 -18.88 -8.03
C PHE A 358 -2.52 -19.87 -8.81
N MET A 359 -3.75 -19.48 -9.11
CA MET A 359 -4.70 -20.37 -9.82
C MET A 359 -4.28 -20.61 -11.27
N ARG A 360 -3.57 -19.67 -11.85
CA ARG A 360 -3.10 -19.76 -13.23
C ARG A 360 -2.09 -20.89 -13.45
N TYR A 361 -1.27 -21.18 -12.46
CA TYR A 361 -0.22 -22.18 -12.54
C TYR A 361 -0.56 -23.47 -11.80
N LEU A 362 -1.84 -23.65 -11.39
CA LEU A 362 -2.29 -24.79 -10.61
C LEU A 362 -1.93 -26.13 -11.26
N ASP A 363 -2.14 -26.23 -12.59
CA ASP A 363 -1.85 -27.43 -13.39
C ASP A 363 -0.53 -27.33 -14.16
N THR A 364 0.35 -26.41 -13.76
CA THR A 364 1.59 -26.13 -14.47
C THR A 364 2.81 -26.54 -13.67
N TRP A 365 2.91 -26.11 -12.43
CA TRP A 365 4.02 -26.43 -11.53
C TRP A 365 3.66 -26.17 -10.07
N ASP A 366 4.22 -26.97 -9.18
CA ASP A 366 4.21 -26.76 -7.73
C ASP A 366 5.59 -26.40 -7.20
N ILE A 367 6.65 -27.01 -7.79
CA ILE A 367 8.04 -26.72 -7.48
C ILE A 367 8.75 -26.26 -8.74
N TYR A 368 9.46 -25.15 -8.65
CA TYR A 368 10.29 -24.60 -9.70
C TYR A 368 11.73 -24.57 -9.25
N VAL A 369 12.63 -25.20 -10.01
CA VAL A 369 14.05 -25.30 -9.65
C VAL A 369 14.90 -24.65 -10.72
N THR A 370 15.76 -23.71 -10.31
CA THR A 370 16.83 -23.15 -11.15
C THR A 370 18.11 -23.88 -10.86
N VAL A 371 18.67 -24.48 -11.90
CA VAL A 371 19.98 -25.20 -11.86
C VAL A 371 21.01 -24.27 -12.44
N LYS A 372 21.89 -23.74 -11.58
CA LYS A 372 22.90 -22.74 -11.96
C LYS A 372 24.04 -23.36 -12.76
N ASP A 373 24.57 -22.57 -13.71
CA ASP A 373 25.80 -22.89 -14.47
C ASP A 373 25.77 -24.28 -15.15
N SER A 374 24.62 -24.70 -15.67
CA SER A 374 24.40 -26.03 -16.24
C SER A 374 24.50 -26.11 -17.78
N GLN A 375 25.22 -25.19 -18.41
CA GLN A 375 25.29 -24.99 -19.87
C GLN A 375 25.77 -26.19 -20.68
N GLU A 376 26.79 -26.88 -20.17
CA GLU A 376 27.59 -27.85 -20.98
C GLU A 376 26.95 -29.22 -21.11
N GLU A 377 25.99 -29.54 -20.26
CA GLU A 377 25.39 -30.88 -20.26
C GLU A 377 23.95 -30.83 -20.79
N GLY A 378 23.54 -31.90 -21.50
CA GLY A 378 22.13 -32.14 -21.78
C GLY A 378 21.32 -32.17 -20.47
N PHE A 379 20.05 -32.56 -20.51
CA PHE A 379 19.22 -32.68 -19.30
C PHE A 379 19.33 -34.07 -18.61
N PRO A 380 20.51 -34.50 -18.08
CA PRO A 380 20.75 -35.87 -17.64
C PRO A 380 19.92 -36.24 -16.40
N ALA A 381 19.46 -35.25 -15.64
CA ALA A 381 18.67 -35.48 -14.45
C ALA A 381 17.14 -35.51 -14.72
N ALA A 382 16.68 -35.15 -15.92
CA ALA A 382 15.26 -35.03 -16.22
C ALA A 382 14.47 -36.32 -15.97
N GLU A 383 14.97 -37.46 -16.51
CA GLU A 383 14.33 -38.76 -16.28
C GLU A 383 14.34 -39.20 -14.82
N ARG A 384 15.44 -38.95 -14.12
CA ARG A 384 15.56 -39.28 -12.68
C ARG A 384 14.62 -38.47 -11.82
N ILE A 385 14.33 -37.22 -12.19
CA ILE A 385 13.36 -36.35 -11.50
C ILE A 385 11.94 -36.88 -11.74
N ARG A 386 11.61 -37.30 -12.97
CA ARG A 386 10.29 -37.87 -13.30
C ARG A 386 10.00 -39.19 -12.58
N GLU A 387 11.05 -39.97 -12.28
CA GLU A 387 10.95 -41.24 -11.54
C GLU A 387 10.77 -41.07 -10.03
N LEU A 388 10.91 -39.85 -9.50
CA LEU A 388 10.71 -39.59 -8.09
C LEU A 388 9.24 -39.80 -7.69
N ASP A 389 9.03 -40.50 -6.56
CA ASP A 389 7.68 -40.65 -5.99
C ASP A 389 7.15 -39.28 -5.54
N GLY A 390 5.94 -38.95 -5.96
CA GLY A 390 5.31 -37.65 -5.74
C GLY A 390 5.32 -36.72 -6.95
N VAL A 391 6.11 -36.98 -8.00
CA VAL A 391 6.10 -36.23 -9.27
C VAL A 391 5.01 -36.76 -10.18
N GLU A 392 4.12 -35.90 -10.64
CA GLU A 392 3.15 -36.19 -11.71
C GLU A 392 3.74 -35.87 -13.07
N ASN A 393 4.38 -34.69 -13.20
CA ASN A 393 5.04 -34.25 -14.41
C ASN A 393 6.27 -33.41 -14.07
N ALA A 394 7.30 -33.48 -14.91
CA ALA A 394 8.46 -32.60 -14.83
C ALA A 394 8.97 -32.22 -16.22
N ILE A 395 9.08 -30.91 -16.46
CA ILE A 395 9.59 -30.33 -17.70
C ILE A 395 10.89 -29.60 -17.39
N MET A 396 11.97 -30.03 -18.06
CA MET A 396 13.26 -29.35 -17.97
C MET A 396 13.52 -28.56 -19.24
N TYR A 397 13.95 -27.31 -19.10
CA TYR A 397 14.17 -26.43 -20.24
C TYR A 397 15.30 -25.43 -20.01
N ARG A 398 15.75 -24.83 -21.11
CA ARG A 398 16.68 -23.71 -21.15
C ARG A 398 16.14 -22.62 -22.04
N ARG A 399 16.72 -21.45 -21.93
CA ARG A 399 16.37 -20.29 -22.76
C ARG A 399 17.57 -19.88 -23.59
N ALA A 400 17.30 -19.48 -24.83
CA ALA A 400 18.26 -18.82 -25.69
C ALA A 400 17.55 -17.72 -26.48
N TRP A 401 18.30 -16.85 -27.12
CA TRP A 401 17.76 -15.75 -27.89
C TRP A 401 18.34 -15.74 -29.30
N ALA A 402 17.46 -15.57 -30.26
CA ALA A 402 17.79 -15.38 -31.66
C ALA A 402 17.01 -14.17 -32.20
N LYS A 403 17.24 -13.86 -33.47
CA LYS A 403 16.44 -12.91 -34.22
C LYS A 403 15.91 -13.57 -35.49
N ARG A 404 14.78 -13.08 -36.00
CA ARG A 404 14.20 -13.51 -37.27
C ARG A 404 13.76 -12.30 -38.10
N LEU A 405 14.08 -12.32 -39.40
CA LEU A 405 13.56 -11.33 -40.33
C LEU A 405 12.12 -11.71 -40.73
N ILE A 406 11.19 -10.76 -40.57
CA ILE A 406 9.77 -10.91 -40.92
C ILE A 406 9.39 -9.78 -41.84
N THR A 407 8.80 -10.14 -43.00
CA THR A 407 8.30 -9.19 -43.98
C THR A 407 6.83 -8.87 -43.72
N GLU A 408 6.35 -7.71 -44.18
CA GLU A 408 4.97 -7.28 -43.91
C GLU A 408 3.91 -8.21 -44.52
N ASP A 409 4.21 -8.90 -45.61
CA ASP A 409 3.32 -9.88 -46.26
C ASP A 409 3.11 -11.15 -45.41
N GLN A 410 4.05 -11.48 -44.54
CA GLN A 410 3.95 -12.61 -43.61
C GLN A 410 3.05 -12.34 -42.40
N LEU A 411 2.81 -11.05 -42.06
CA LEU A 411 1.98 -10.68 -40.94
C LEU A 411 0.50 -10.99 -41.17
N SER A 412 -0.19 -11.37 -40.11
CA SER A 412 -1.65 -11.52 -40.12
C SER A 412 -2.38 -10.20 -40.44
N ASP A 413 -3.61 -10.30 -40.91
CA ASP A 413 -4.41 -9.12 -41.18
C ASP A 413 -4.77 -8.35 -39.90
N GLU A 414 -4.92 -9.06 -38.77
CA GLU A 414 -5.13 -8.50 -37.41
C GLU A 414 -3.89 -7.73 -36.98
N MET A 415 -2.68 -8.29 -37.14
CA MET A 415 -1.43 -7.62 -36.80
C MET A 415 -1.23 -6.34 -37.63
N LYS A 416 -1.59 -6.37 -38.91
CA LYS A 416 -1.55 -5.19 -39.80
C LYS A 416 -2.56 -4.13 -39.40
N ALA A 417 -3.79 -4.55 -39.06
CA ALA A 417 -4.83 -3.66 -38.59
C ALA A 417 -4.48 -2.98 -37.25
N PHE A 418 -3.75 -3.68 -36.40
CA PHE A 418 -3.20 -3.17 -35.14
C PHE A 418 -2.12 -2.08 -35.34
N GLY A 419 -1.50 -2.01 -36.54
CA GLY A 419 -0.44 -1.06 -36.88
C GLY A 419 0.96 -1.70 -37.01
N GLY A 420 1.03 -3.02 -36.97
CA GLY A 420 2.26 -3.79 -37.13
C GLY A 420 3.32 -3.47 -36.06
N PHE A 421 4.57 -3.68 -36.42
CA PHE A 421 5.69 -3.42 -35.50
C PHE A 421 5.95 -1.95 -35.17
N SER A 422 5.37 -1.00 -35.91
CA SER A 422 5.47 0.42 -35.59
C SER A 422 4.81 0.79 -34.24
N GLN A 423 3.91 -0.05 -33.75
CA GLN A 423 3.24 0.08 -32.46
C GLN A 423 3.90 -0.77 -31.35
N ALA A 424 4.90 -1.58 -31.70
CA ALA A 424 5.59 -2.44 -30.75
C ALA A 424 6.26 -1.61 -29.63
N PRO A 425 6.00 -1.89 -28.35
CA PRO A 425 6.69 -1.21 -27.27
C PRO A 425 8.17 -1.66 -27.21
N GLY A 426 9.07 -0.68 -27.04
CA GLY A 426 10.48 -0.94 -26.81
C GLY A 426 11.32 -1.30 -28.06
N HIS A 427 12.50 -1.89 -27.82
CA HIS A 427 13.50 -2.18 -28.86
C HIS A 427 13.43 -3.62 -29.38
N HIS A 428 12.26 -4.28 -29.33
CA HIS A 428 12.10 -5.70 -29.63
C HIS A 428 11.99 -6.01 -31.14
N ALA A 429 11.77 -5.00 -31.98
CA ALA A 429 11.77 -5.12 -33.43
C ALA A 429 12.53 -3.95 -34.06
N ALA A 430 13.52 -4.24 -34.91
CA ALA A 430 14.28 -3.24 -35.64
C ALA A 430 13.88 -3.25 -37.12
N GLN A 431 13.56 -2.08 -37.69
CA GLN A 431 13.24 -1.94 -39.08
C GLN A 431 14.54 -2.05 -39.93
N THR A 432 14.53 -2.90 -40.92
CA THR A 432 15.62 -3.08 -41.92
C THR A 432 15.11 -2.79 -43.32
N ALA A 433 16.00 -2.77 -44.30
CA ALA A 433 15.62 -2.58 -45.72
C ALA A 433 14.77 -3.74 -46.28
N GLU A 434 14.89 -4.94 -45.69
CA GLU A 434 14.22 -6.17 -46.16
C GLU A 434 12.96 -6.49 -45.34
N GLY A 435 12.72 -5.83 -44.22
CA GLY A 435 11.59 -6.09 -43.31
C GLY A 435 11.91 -5.73 -41.84
N TRP A 436 11.28 -6.41 -40.94
CA TRP A 436 11.47 -6.22 -39.50
C TRP A 436 12.30 -7.36 -38.91
N LEU A 437 13.38 -7.01 -38.24
CA LEU A 437 14.19 -7.95 -37.47
C LEU A 437 13.63 -8.05 -36.05
N VAL A 438 13.02 -9.19 -35.74
CA VAL A 438 12.24 -9.42 -34.49
C VAL A 438 13.02 -10.33 -33.55
N ASN A 439 12.94 -10.08 -32.26
CA ASN A 439 13.49 -10.98 -31.26
C ASN A 439 12.70 -12.29 -31.22
N VAL A 440 13.43 -13.39 -31.10
CA VAL A 440 12.90 -14.76 -31.03
C VAL A 440 13.43 -15.43 -29.78
N PRO A 441 12.65 -15.45 -28.71
CA PRO A 441 12.96 -16.32 -27.58
C PRO A 441 12.90 -17.78 -27.99
N LEU A 442 13.98 -18.51 -27.68
CA LEU A 442 14.10 -19.94 -27.91
C LEU A 442 13.95 -20.67 -26.60
N VAL A 443 12.95 -21.55 -26.50
CA VAL A 443 12.69 -22.39 -25.34
C VAL A 443 13.10 -23.81 -25.71
N ILE A 444 14.18 -24.25 -25.13
CA ILE A 444 14.82 -25.55 -25.46
C ILE A 444 14.32 -26.53 -24.40
N LEU A 445 13.37 -27.37 -24.78
CA LEU A 445 12.81 -28.42 -23.93
C LEU A 445 13.68 -29.68 -23.99
N ASP A 446 13.72 -30.47 -22.94
CA ASP A 446 14.21 -31.82 -23.03
C ASP A 446 13.38 -32.62 -24.04
N ASP A 447 13.99 -33.62 -24.71
CA ASP A 447 13.38 -34.28 -25.87
C ASP A 447 12.06 -34.99 -25.52
N SER A 448 11.94 -35.60 -24.36
CA SER A 448 10.71 -36.27 -23.94
C SER A 448 9.58 -35.29 -23.67
N SER A 449 9.86 -34.16 -23.03
CA SER A 449 8.87 -33.08 -22.84
C SER A 449 8.43 -32.45 -24.14
N PHE A 450 9.36 -32.28 -25.10
CA PHE A 450 9.05 -31.75 -26.43
C PHE A 450 8.11 -32.68 -27.20
N LEU A 451 8.37 -33.99 -27.19
CA LEU A 451 7.50 -34.98 -27.85
C LEU A 451 6.12 -35.04 -27.22
N ALA A 452 6.05 -34.98 -25.86
CA ALA A 452 4.76 -34.90 -25.14
C ALA A 452 3.98 -33.65 -25.53
N TYR A 453 4.66 -32.50 -25.63
CA TYR A 453 4.05 -31.24 -26.06
C TYR A 453 3.55 -31.30 -27.52
N CYS A 454 4.30 -31.91 -28.44
CA CYS A 454 3.83 -32.18 -29.82
C CYS A 454 2.54 -33.00 -29.81
N GLY A 455 2.47 -34.05 -28.95
CA GLY A 455 1.25 -34.85 -28.78
C GLY A 455 0.06 -34.03 -28.25
N GLN A 456 0.31 -33.15 -27.31
CA GLN A 456 -0.73 -32.26 -26.72
C GLN A 456 -1.34 -31.32 -27.76
N ILE A 457 -0.53 -30.76 -28.66
CA ILE A 457 -0.99 -29.82 -29.72
C ILE A 457 -1.44 -30.53 -31.00
N GLY A 458 -1.35 -31.87 -31.06
CA GLY A 458 -1.71 -32.66 -32.23
C GLY A 458 -0.72 -32.53 -33.40
N ALA A 459 0.53 -32.14 -33.11
CA ALA A 459 1.60 -32.08 -34.11
C ALA A 459 2.34 -33.41 -34.25
N ASP A 460 3.06 -33.57 -35.35
CA ASP A 460 3.89 -34.75 -35.57
C ASP A 460 5.06 -34.79 -34.55
N PRO A 461 5.19 -35.84 -33.74
CA PRO A 461 6.20 -35.90 -32.68
C PRO A 461 7.59 -36.22 -33.26
N ARG A 462 8.34 -35.21 -33.67
CA ARG A 462 9.69 -35.32 -34.27
C ARG A 462 10.66 -34.34 -33.59
N LEU A 463 11.92 -34.76 -33.50
CA LEU A 463 12.98 -34.01 -32.79
C LEU A 463 13.85 -33.16 -33.74
N ASP A 464 13.51 -33.08 -35.04
CA ASP A 464 14.26 -32.35 -36.07
C ASP A 464 13.61 -31.00 -36.45
N GLY A 465 12.63 -30.52 -35.68
CA GLY A 465 11.95 -29.28 -36.00
C GLY A 465 11.44 -28.52 -34.76
N ALA A 466 11.09 -27.27 -34.97
CA ALA A 466 10.57 -26.37 -33.94
C ALA A 466 9.05 -26.22 -33.98
N VAL A 467 8.44 -25.96 -32.84
CA VAL A 467 7.05 -25.49 -32.73
C VAL A 467 7.06 -23.98 -32.46
N ILE A 468 6.31 -23.23 -33.27
CA ILE A 468 6.26 -21.76 -33.17
C ILE A 468 4.94 -21.32 -32.56
N LEU A 469 5.02 -20.46 -31.55
CA LEU A 469 3.85 -19.83 -30.92
C LEU A 469 3.34 -18.69 -31.81
N ASN A 470 2.26 -18.96 -32.55
CA ASN A 470 1.67 -18.00 -33.48
C ASN A 470 0.53 -17.20 -32.84
N GLN A 471 0.85 -16.47 -31.78
CA GLN A 471 -0.10 -15.55 -31.17
C GLN A 471 0.62 -14.36 -30.52
N ILE A 472 -0.07 -13.24 -30.47
CA ILE A 472 0.36 -12.02 -29.82
C ILE A 472 -0.81 -11.42 -29.03
N ARG A 473 -0.50 -10.80 -27.90
CA ARG A 473 -1.51 -10.14 -27.08
C ARG A 473 -1.91 -8.80 -27.66
N ASP A 474 -3.19 -8.49 -27.65
CA ASP A 474 -3.72 -7.15 -27.90
C ASP A 474 -3.39 -6.21 -26.72
N VAL A 475 -2.33 -5.41 -26.88
CA VAL A 475 -1.91 -4.43 -25.83
C VAL A 475 -2.83 -3.22 -25.76
N THR A 476 -3.75 -3.02 -26.72
CA THR A 476 -4.77 -1.97 -26.62
C THR A 476 -5.93 -2.36 -25.72
N ASN A 477 -6.08 -3.67 -25.44
CA ASN A 477 -7.03 -4.14 -24.44
C ASN A 477 -6.44 -3.96 -23.03
N PRO A 478 -7.00 -3.03 -22.22
CA PRO A 478 -6.50 -2.79 -20.88
C PRO A 478 -6.85 -3.90 -19.88
N ASP A 479 -7.73 -4.86 -20.25
CA ASP A 479 -8.09 -6.00 -19.41
C ASP A 479 -6.95 -7.02 -19.37
N PHE A 480 -6.16 -6.97 -18.30
CA PHE A 480 -5.03 -7.88 -18.11
C PHE A 480 -5.46 -9.26 -17.58
N ARG A 481 -6.70 -9.41 -17.09
CA ARG A 481 -7.24 -10.68 -16.59
C ARG A 481 -7.77 -11.55 -17.72
N HIS A 482 -8.38 -10.93 -18.71
CA HIS A 482 -8.91 -11.60 -19.90
C HIS A 482 -8.18 -11.11 -21.15
N PRO A 483 -6.89 -11.48 -21.31
CA PRO A 483 -6.10 -11.02 -22.45
C PRO A 483 -6.70 -11.54 -23.75
N VAL A 484 -6.81 -10.64 -24.72
CA VAL A 484 -7.23 -10.99 -26.08
C VAL A 484 -5.97 -11.23 -26.92
N PHE A 485 -5.96 -12.30 -27.68
CA PHE A 485 -4.86 -12.67 -28.55
C PHE A 485 -5.31 -12.69 -29.99
N PHE A 486 -4.40 -12.38 -30.92
CA PHE A 486 -4.58 -12.54 -32.35
C PHE A 486 -3.35 -13.24 -33.00
N PRO A 487 -3.50 -13.83 -34.20
CA PRO A 487 -2.38 -14.49 -34.85
C PRO A 487 -1.25 -13.52 -35.19
N TYR A 488 -0.01 -13.93 -34.98
CA TYR A 488 1.16 -13.16 -35.33
C TYR A 488 1.42 -13.19 -36.85
N LEU A 489 1.48 -14.42 -37.43
CA LEU A 489 1.71 -14.67 -38.82
C LEU A 489 0.43 -15.10 -39.53
N LYS A 490 0.33 -14.79 -40.84
CA LYS A 490 -0.78 -15.14 -41.68
C LYS A 490 -0.88 -16.66 -41.87
N LYS A 491 -2.10 -17.21 -41.94
CA LYS A 491 -2.34 -18.63 -42.10
C LYS A 491 -1.68 -19.25 -43.33
N ASP A 492 -1.69 -18.54 -44.45
CA ASP A 492 -1.07 -19.00 -45.68
C ASP A 492 0.46 -19.04 -45.61
N SER A 493 1.06 -18.09 -44.87
CA SER A 493 2.51 -18.06 -44.60
C SER A 493 2.94 -19.20 -43.66
N VAL A 494 2.02 -19.75 -42.87
CA VAL A 494 2.20 -20.90 -41.97
C VAL A 494 2.31 -22.22 -42.76
N GLY A 495 1.58 -22.36 -43.90
CA GLY A 495 1.59 -23.57 -44.73
C GLY A 495 2.76 -23.67 -45.70
N GLU A 496 3.33 -22.53 -46.12
CA GLU A 496 4.35 -22.45 -47.16
C GLU A 496 5.79 -22.29 -46.65
N ALA A 497 5.99 -22.01 -45.36
CA ALA A 497 7.32 -21.80 -44.77
C ALA A 497 7.71 -22.94 -43.81
N PRO A 498 8.16 -24.06 -44.31
CA PRO A 498 8.57 -25.20 -43.48
C PRO A 498 9.88 -24.97 -42.74
N VAL A 499 10.54 -23.83 -42.95
CA VAL A 499 11.82 -23.49 -42.33
C VAL A 499 11.80 -22.09 -41.72
N SER A 500 12.27 -21.95 -40.49
CA SER A 500 12.52 -20.69 -39.81
C SER A 500 14.02 -20.38 -39.90
N ILE A 501 14.36 -19.23 -40.48
CA ILE A 501 15.75 -18.78 -40.53
C ILE A 501 16.01 -17.92 -39.29
N LEU A 502 16.77 -18.46 -38.36
CA LEU A 502 17.18 -17.77 -37.13
C LEU A 502 18.56 -17.12 -37.36
N ARG A 503 18.74 -15.92 -36.77
CA ARG A 503 20.00 -15.16 -36.84
C ARG A 503 20.54 -14.99 -35.43
N GLN A 504 21.86 -15.03 -35.28
CA GLN A 504 22.53 -14.79 -34.01
C GLN A 504 22.32 -13.33 -33.57
N SER A 505 22.00 -13.12 -32.33
CA SER A 505 21.91 -11.76 -31.76
C SER A 505 23.30 -11.13 -31.72
N GLY A 506 23.49 -9.97 -32.38
CA GLY A 506 24.78 -9.27 -32.44
C GLY A 506 25.72 -9.71 -33.56
N ARG A 507 25.41 -10.85 -34.25
CA ARG A 507 26.13 -11.33 -35.45
C ARG A 507 25.11 -11.85 -36.48
N GLU A 508 24.45 -10.94 -37.16
CA GLU A 508 23.31 -11.23 -38.01
C GLU A 508 23.68 -12.00 -39.32
N ASP A 509 24.97 -12.11 -39.64
CA ASP A 509 25.56 -12.94 -40.68
C ASP A 509 25.56 -14.44 -40.34
N MET A 510 25.52 -14.78 -39.03
CA MET A 510 25.42 -16.16 -38.57
C MET A 510 23.95 -16.56 -38.52
N THR A 511 23.60 -17.58 -39.32
CA THR A 511 22.22 -18.05 -39.46
C THR A 511 22.10 -19.55 -39.28
N ALA A 512 20.99 -20.02 -38.74
CA ALA A 512 20.60 -21.41 -38.68
C ALA A 512 19.21 -21.60 -39.33
N GLU A 513 19.08 -22.62 -40.13
CA GLU A 513 17.80 -23.04 -40.71
C GLU A 513 17.16 -24.09 -39.81
N VAL A 514 15.99 -23.75 -39.25
CA VAL A 514 15.24 -24.61 -38.33
C VAL A 514 13.95 -25.05 -39.01
N PRO A 515 13.77 -26.37 -39.28
CA PRO A 515 12.50 -26.89 -39.77
C PRO A 515 11.37 -26.57 -38.79
N VAL A 516 10.19 -26.23 -39.31
CA VAL A 516 9.02 -25.94 -38.49
C VAL A 516 8.10 -27.16 -38.49
N THR A 517 7.89 -27.73 -37.29
CA THR A 517 6.98 -28.87 -37.09
C THR A 517 5.53 -28.43 -37.09
N ALA A 518 5.25 -27.35 -36.34
CA ALA A 518 3.89 -26.82 -36.21
C ALA A 518 3.89 -25.36 -35.81
N TYR A 519 2.77 -24.69 -36.08
CA TYR A 519 2.40 -23.41 -35.48
C TYR A 519 1.22 -23.65 -34.53
N THR A 520 1.29 -23.07 -33.36
CA THR A 520 0.30 -23.28 -32.29
C THR A 520 -0.07 -21.99 -31.58
N THR A 521 -1.18 -22.02 -30.90
CA THR A 521 -1.59 -20.99 -29.90
C THR A 521 -1.50 -21.51 -28.47
N GLN A 522 -1.11 -22.78 -28.29
CA GLN A 522 -0.96 -23.40 -26.96
C GLN A 522 0.50 -23.34 -26.53
N VAL A 523 0.74 -23.12 -25.23
CA VAL A 523 2.07 -23.10 -24.63
C VAL A 523 2.28 -24.38 -23.82
N PRO A 524 3.50 -24.90 -23.69
CA PRO A 524 3.79 -25.99 -22.77
C PRO A 524 3.64 -25.51 -21.32
N ALA A 525 3.49 -26.44 -20.38
CA ALA A 525 3.32 -26.16 -18.95
C ALA A 525 4.62 -25.63 -18.31
N LEU A 526 4.92 -24.37 -18.51
CA LEU A 526 6.11 -23.68 -18.02
C LEU A 526 5.72 -22.52 -17.10
N ARG A 527 6.67 -22.11 -16.24
CA ARG A 527 6.49 -20.94 -15.37
C ARG A 527 6.37 -19.62 -16.17
N GLU A 528 7.12 -19.48 -17.23
CA GLU A 528 7.14 -18.29 -18.06
C GLU A 528 5.85 -18.12 -18.86
N GLU A 529 5.35 -16.90 -18.85
CA GLU A 529 4.10 -16.55 -19.51
C GLU A 529 4.29 -16.20 -20.99
N TYR A 530 4.84 -17.09 -21.78
CA TYR A 530 5.09 -16.84 -23.21
C TYR A 530 3.81 -16.43 -23.98
N ALA A 531 2.64 -16.84 -23.53
CA ALA A 531 1.35 -16.44 -24.11
C ALA A 531 0.98 -14.97 -23.80
N LYS A 532 1.67 -14.29 -22.89
CA LYS A 532 1.37 -12.90 -22.48
C LYS A 532 2.46 -11.91 -22.89
N LEU A 533 3.33 -12.27 -23.83
CA LEU A 533 4.38 -11.38 -24.28
C LEU A 533 3.80 -10.10 -24.90
N ASP A 534 4.07 -8.98 -24.26
CA ASP A 534 3.71 -7.64 -24.73
C ASP A 534 4.75 -7.08 -25.73
N TYR A 535 5.75 -7.90 -26.11
CA TYR A 535 6.95 -7.45 -26.79
C TYR A 535 6.99 -7.80 -28.28
N TYR A 536 5.93 -8.37 -28.80
CA TYR A 536 5.86 -8.78 -30.22
C TYR A 536 6.99 -9.75 -30.62
N GLU A 537 7.36 -10.64 -29.69
CA GLU A 537 8.38 -11.67 -29.88
C GLU A 537 7.77 -12.95 -30.46
N LEU A 538 8.49 -13.62 -31.33
CA LEU A 538 8.02 -14.86 -31.95
C LEU A 538 8.68 -16.09 -31.30
N VAL A 539 8.05 -16.62 -30.24
CA VAL A 539 8.60 -17.72 -29.44
C VAL A 539 8.70 -19.02 -30.25
N HIS A 540 9.86 -19.68 -30.15
CA HIS A 540 10.10 -21.00 -30.72
C HIS A 540 10.40 -22.01 -29.61
N PHE A 541 9.67 -23.12 -29.61
CA PHE A 541 9.94 -24.27 -28.75
C PHE A 541 10.77 -25.28 -29.54
N LEU A 542 11.90 -25.71 -28.99
CA LEU A 542 12.90 -26.55 -29.65
C LEU A 542 13.19 -27.78 -28.78
N PRO A 543 13.41 -28.98 -29.36
CA PRO A 543 13.97 -30.10 -28.61
C PRO A 543 15.46 -29.91 -28.35
N ALA A 544 15.98 -30.49 -27.27
CA ALA A 544 17.39 -30.40 -26.88
C ALA A 544 18.32 -31.00 -27.95
N SER A 545 17.88 -32.06 -28.62
CA SER A 545 18.63 -32.69 -29.75
C SER A 545 18.88 -31.73 -30.89
N LEU A 546 17.86 -31.00 -31.35
CA LEU A 546 17.99 -29.99 -32.42
C LEU A 546 18.85 -28.82 -31.97
N TRP A 547 18.68 -28.35 -30.71
CA TRP A 547 19.48 -27.27 -30.16
C TRP A 547 20.98 -27.58 -30.20
N LYS A 548 21.35 -28.80 -29.85
CA LYS A 548 22.74 -29.25 -29.90
C LYS A 548 23.38 -29.11 -31.29
N GLU A 549 22.60 -29.26 -32.35
CA GLU A 549 23.08 -29.11 -33.72
C GLU A 549 23.26 -27.65 -34.13
N ILE A 550 22.36 -26.76 -33.68
CA ILE A 550 22.33 -25.37 -34.16
C ILE A 550 22.96 -24.37 -33.16
N SER A 551 23.24 -24.80 -31.93
CA SER A 551 23.75 -23.91 -30.84
C SER A 551 25.05 -23.20 -31.23
N GLY A 552 25.95 -23.86 -31.93
CA GLY A 552 27.22 -23.29 -32.43
C GLY A 552 27.03 -22.15 -33.45
N GLN A 553 25.86 -22.06 -34.09
CA GLN A 553 25.53 -21.03 -35.10
C GLN A 553 24.75 -19.87 -34.46
N ILE A 554 23.92 -20.15 -33.46
CA ILE A 554 23.03 -19.17 -32.84
C ILE A 554 23.66 -18.55 -31.59
N GLY A 555 24.28 -19.34 -30.71
CA GLY A 555 24.79 -18.87 -29.42
C GLY A 555 23.70 -18.33 -28.50
N GLY A 556 24.08 -17.54 -27.51
CA GLY A 556 23.12 -16.79 -26.69
C GLY A 556 22.29 -17.60 -25.68
N THR A 557 22.76 -18.80 -25.31
CA THR A 557 22.09 -19.65 -24.30
C THR A 557 22.25 -19.10 -22.91
N ASP A 558 21.20 -19.16 -22.10
CA ASP A 558 21.29 -18.95 -20.65
C ASP A 558 22.30 -19.91 -20.00
N GLN A 559 22.96 -19.46 -18.96
CA GLN A 559 23.87 -20.29 -18.17
C GLN A 559 23.11 -21.31 -17.33
N ASP A 560 21.88 -20.98 -16.94
CA ASP A 560 21.02 -21.75 -16.06
C ASP A 560 20.07 -22.66 -16.85
N SER A 561 19.68 -23.76 -16.24
CA SER A 561 18.55 -24.58 -16.66
C SER A 561 17.42 -24.48 -15.65
N PHE A 562 16.21 -24.73 -16.11
CA PHE A 562 15.01 -24.59 -15.32
C PHE A 562 14.22 -25.89 -15.32
N VAL A 563 13.62 -26.23 -14.17
CA VAL A 563 12.77 -27.42 -14.01
C VAL A 563 11.44 -26.99 -13.43
N CYS A 564 10.36 -27.21 -14.17
CA CYS A 564 8.98 -27.12 -13.67
C CYS A 564 8.52 -28.51 -13.25
N ILE A 565 8.10 -28.66 -12.00
CA ILE A 565 7.69 -29.94 -11.43
C ILE A 565 6.26 -29.77 -10.92
N LEU A 566 5.37 -30.62 -11.40
CA LEU A 566 4.01 -30.75 -10.92
C LEU A 566 3.94 -31.96 -9.97
N GLY A 567 3.49 -31.72 -8.74
CA GLY A 567 3.23 -32.77 -7.76
C GLY A 567 1.90 -33.49 -8.01
N ARG A 568 1.57 -34.47 -7.21
CA ARG A 568 0.23 -35.12 -7.27
C ARG A 568 -0.86 -34.12 -6.90
N GLU A 569 -2.06 -34.27 -7.46
CA GLU A 569 -3.18 -33.35 -7.33
C GLU A 569 -3.54 -32.97 -5.87
N ASP A 570 -3.33 -33.89 -4.92
CA ASP A 570 -3.62 -33.67 -3.49
C ASP A 570 -2.35 -33.49 -2.63
N ALA A 571 -1.20 -33.14 -3.23
CA ALA A 571 0.06 -33.01 -2.49
C ALA A 571 -0.02 -31.89 -1.45
N THR A 572 0.33 -32.24 -0.21
CA THR A 572 0.45 -31.27 0.89
C THR A 572 1.75 -30.49 0.82
N LEU A 573 1.83 -29.34 1.52
CA LEU A 573 3.07 -28.56 1.59
C LEU A 573 4.24 -29.42 2.13
N GLU A 574 3.99 -30.26 3.14
CA GLU A 574 4.99 -31.13 3.75
C GLU A 574 5.55 -32.16 2.76
N GLU A 575 4.68 -32.77 1.95
CA GLU A 575 5.07 -33.69 0.88
C GLU A 575 5.86 -33.01 -0.24
N LEU A 576 5.48 -31.78 -0.59
CA LEU A 576 6.22 -30.99 -1.59
C LEU A 576 7.58 -30.51 -1.04
N ASP A 577 7.69 -30.20 0.25
CA ASP A 577 8.96 -29.87 0.89
C ASP A 577 9.91 -31.07 0.91
N GLU A 578 9.41 -32.27 1.22
CA GLU A 578 10.20 -33.51 1.14
C GLU A 578 10.62 -33.84 -0.30
N LEU A 579 9.75 -33.57 -1.27
CA LEU A 579 10.06 -33.74 -2.69
C LEU A 579 11.14 -32.76 -3.13
N GLU A 580 11.06 -31.50 -2.72
CA GLU A 580 12.03 -30.45 -2.98
C GLU A 580 13.42 -30.84 -2.43
N GLU A 581 13.50 -31.35 -1.18
CA GLU A 581 14.74 -31.82 -0.60
C GLU A 581 15.35 -32.99 -1.40
N ARG A 582 14.53 -33.93 -1.86
CA ARG A 582 14.99 -35.06 -2.70
C ARG A 582 15.53 -34.58 -4.05
N ILE A 583 14.91 -33.57 -4.65
CA ILE A 583 15.36 -32.95 -5.90
C ILE A 583 16.71 -32.24 -5.67
N HIS A 584 16.81 -31.47 -4.59
CA HIS A 584 18.07 -30.83 -4.22
C HIS A 584 19.18 -31.84 -3.94
N ALA A 585 18.90 -32.95 -3.26
CA ALA A 585 19.88 -34.02 -3.05
C ALA A 585 20.34 -34.69 -4.35
N LEU A 586 19.43 -34.77 -5.34
CA LEU A 586 19.72 -35.36 -6.64
C LEU A 586 20.56 -34.45 -7.53
N LEU A 587 20.26 -33.15 -7.54
CA LEU A 587 20.94 -32.15 -8.38
C LEU A 587 22.15 -31.53 -7.69
N GLY A 588 22.10 -31.36 -6.37
CA GLY A 588 23.10 -30.65 -5.58
C GLY A 588 24.45 -31.35 -5.48
N GLN A 589 24.55 -32.61 -5.93
CA GLN A 589 25.83 -33.31 -6.05
C GLN A 589 26.74 -32.75 -7.17
N SER A 590 26.11 -32.13 -8.18
CA SER A 590 26.80 -31.65 -9.38
C SER A 590 26.57 -30.16 -9.64
N TYR A 591 25.48 -29.58 -9.15
CA TYR A 591 25.05 -28.23 -9.47
C TYR A 591 24.64 -27.44 -8.24
N ARG A 592 24.76 -26.12 -8.30
CA ARG A 592 24.11 -25.21 -7.38
C ARG A 592 22.65 -25.03 -7.80
N THR A 593 21.71 -25.23 -6.87
CA THR A 593 20.28 -25.16 -7.15
C THR A 593 19.58 -24.14 -6.25
N GLU A 594 18.60 -23.44 -6.82
CA GLU A 594 17.66 -22.56 -6.13
C GLU A 594 16.27 -23.05 -6.44
N SER A 595 15.37 -23.11 -5.46
CA SER A 595 14.00 -23.60 -5.67
C SER A 595 12.96 -22.63 -5.14
N GLU A 596 11.79 -22.67 -5.74
CA GLU A 596 10.58 -21.97 -5.34
C GLU A 596 9.44 -22.99 -5.25
N ASN A 597 8.69 -22.97 -4.12
CA ASN A 597 7.54 -23.81 -3.88
C ASN A 597 6.29 -22.92 -3.91
N ARG A 598 5.38 -23.17 -4.86
CA ARG A 598 4.20 -22.34 -5.12
C ARG A 598 3.24 -22.31 -3.94
N ILE A 599 3.04 -23.43 -3.24
CA ILE A 599 2.15 -23.51 -2.07
C ILE A 599 2.75 -22.72 -0.89
N ARG A 600 4.06 -22.87 -0.66
CA ARG A 600 4.78 -22.07 0.36
C ARG A 600 4.69 -20.57 0.06
N GLU A 601 4.84 -20.16 -1.20
CA GLU A 601 4.68 -18.77 -1.61
C GLU A 601 3.25 -18.26 -1.38
N TRP A 602 2.24 -19.10 -1.64
CA TRP A 602 0.85 -18.78 -1.37
C TRP A 602 0.61 -18.51 0.11
N ASP A 603 1.05 -19.42 0.98
CA ASP A 603 0.91 -19.28 2.42
C ASP A 603 1.66 -18.04 2.95
N ALA A 604 2.86 -17.80 2.41
CA ALA A 604 3.65 -16.63 2.65
C ALA A 604 2.93 -15.33 2.30
N ASN A 605 2.38 -15.26 1.10
CA ASN A 605 1.63 -14.10 0.63
C ASN A 605 0.37 -13.87 1.46
N ASN A 606 -0.36 -14.94 1.81
CA ASN A 606 -1.54 -14.86 2.67
C ASN A 606 -1.21 -14.34 4.07
N ALA A 607 -0.14 -14.86 4.69
CA ALA A 607 0.32 -14.41 6.00
C ALA A 607 0.73 -12.93 5.94
N GLN A 608 1.42 -12.51 4.88
CA GLN A 608 1.77 -11.10 4.66
C GLN A 608 0.54 -10.21 4.53
N MET A 609 -0.44 -10.61 3.72
CA MET A 609 -1.69 -9.87 3.53
C MET A 609 -2.47 -9.74 4.85
N GLN A 610 -2.56 -10.82 5.63
CA GLN A 610 -3.18 -10.82 6.96
C GLN A 610 -2.42 -9.92 7.94
N GLY A 611 -1.09 -9.97 7.94
CA GLY A 611 -0.25 -9.08 8.74
C GLY A 611 -0.47 -7.61 8.41
N MET A 612 -0.46 -7.24 7.12
CA MET A 612 -0.77 -5.88 6.67
C MET A 612 -2.19 -5.46 7.04
N ALA A 613 -3.18 -6.33 6.82
CA ALA A 613 -4.57 -6.06 7.20
C ALA A 613 -4.71 -5.85 8.72
N GLY A 614 -3.98 -6.61 9.54
CA GLY A 614 -3.90 -6.44 10.99
C GLY A 614 -3.33 -5.08 11.39
N ILE A 615 -2.23 -4.67 10.80
CA ILE A 615 -1.57 -3.37 11.07
C ILE A 615 -2.51 -2.22 10.69
N PHE A 616 -3.00 -2.19 9.47
CA PHE A 616 -3.90 -1.12 9.00
C PHE A 616 -5.25 -1.16 9.72
N GLY A 617 -5.76 -2.35 10.05
CA GLY A 617 -6.94 -2.55 10.89
C GLY A 617 -6.76 -1.95 12.27
N GLY A 618 -5.62 -2.17 12.90
CA GLY A 618 -5.23 -1.53 14.15
C GLY A 618 -5.27 -0.01 14.09
N PHE A 619 -4.76 0.60 13.01
CA PHE A 619 -4.88 2.04 12.79
C PHE A 619 -6.34 2.52 12.69
N CYS A 620 -7.17 1.78 11.96
CA CYS A 620 -8.58 2.13 11.84
C CYS A 620 -9.32 2.04 13.18
N VAL A 621 -9.00 1.02 13.98
CA VAL A 621 -9.52 0.88 15.36
C VAL A 621 -9.06 2.04 16.24
N LEU A 622 -7.79 2.45 16.18
CA LEU A 622 -7.29 3.60 16.92
C LEU A 622 -8.01 4.89 16.50
N LEU A 623 -8.22 5.14 15.22
CA LEU A 623 -9.01 6.28 14.73
C LEU A 623 -10.45 6.23 15.24
N ALA A 624 -11.06 5.05 15.29
CA ALA A 624 -12.40 4.86 15.86
C ALA A 624 -12.42 5.16 17.36
N VAL A 625 -11.46 4.69 18.14
CA VAL A 625 -11.34 4.97 19.58
C VAL A 625 -11.23 6.47 19.83
N ILE A 626 -10.46 7.20 19.01
CA ILE A 626 -10.36 8.67 19.10
C ILE A 626 -11.71 9.32 18.77
N GLY A 627 -12.36 8.89 17.69
CA GLY A 627 -13.68 9.38 17.28
C GLY A 627 -14.72 9.17 18.38
N LEU A 628 -14.73 7.99 18.99
CA LEU A 628 -15.60 7.61 20.10
C LEU A 628 -15.29 8.43 21.37
N GLY A 629 -14.01 8.63 21.71
CA GLY A 629 -13.58 9.49 22.83
C GLY A 629 -14.06 10.93 22.65
N ASN A 630 -14.03 11.44 21.41
CA ASN A 630 -14.58 12.75 21.06
C ASN A 630 -16.11 12.81 21.22
N VAL A 631 -16.84 11.80 20.75
CA VAL A 631 -18.29 11.68 20.94
C VAL A 631 -18.62 11.64 22.43
N PHE A 632 -17.90 10.82 23.19
CA PHE A 632 -18.10 10.69 24.66
C PHE A 632 -17.88 12.01 25.37
N SER A 633 -16.76 12.69 25.12
CA SER A 633 -16.45 13.99 25.73
C SER A 633 -17.50 15.06 25.40
N ASN A 634 -17.91 15.12 24.13
CA ASN A 634 -18.92 16.08 23.69
C ASN A 634 -20.29 15.80 24.31
N THR A 635 -20.72 14.53 24.30
CA THR A 635 -22.01 14.11 24.87
C THR A 635 -22.10 14.49 26.35
N LEU A 636 -21.06 14.17 27.14
CA LEU A 636 -21.03 14.56 28.55
C LEU A 636 -21.02 16.08 28.74
N GLY A 637 -20.26 16.81 27.93
CA GLY A 637 -20.22 18.27 27.94
C GLY A 637 -21.60 18.90 27.66
N PHE A 638 -22.27 18.40 26.61
CA PHE A 638 -23.61 18.90 26.22
C PHE A 638 -24.70 18.54 27.22
N VAL A 639 -24.66 17.33 27.75
CA VAL A 639 -25.63 16.95 28.80
C VAL A 639 -25.48 17.83 30.03
N ARG A 640 -24.25 18.19 30.45
CA ARG A 640 -24.02 19.12 31.54
C ARG A 640 -24.55 20.52 31.23
N GLN A 641 -24.33 21.04 30.01
CA GLN A 641 -24.84 22.37 29.59
C GLN A 641 -26.37 22.42 29.53
N ARG A 642 -27.04 21.30 29.27
CA ARG A 642 -28.50 21.19 29.14
C ARG A 642 -29.21 20.79 30.45
N ARG A 643 -28.50 20.72 31.57
CA ARG A 643 -29.10 20.31 32.85
C ARG A 643 -30.35 21.09 33.20
N ARG A 644 -30.33 22.43 33.03
CA ARG A 644 -31.50 23.31 33.28
C ARG A 644 -32.66 23.03 32.32
N GLU A 645 -32.36 22.75 31.06
CA GLU A 645 -33.36 22.37 30.04
C GLU A 645 -34.08 21.06 30.43
N PHE A 646 -33.32 20.05 30.87
CA PHE A 646 -33.89 18.79 31.34
C PHE A 646 -34.73 18.98 32.63
N ALA A 647 -34.28 19.81 33.54
CA ALA A 647 -35.07 20.16 34.76
C ALA A 647 -36.40 20.83 34.39
N ARG A 648 -36.41 21.76 33.42
CA ARG A 648 -37.64 22.38 32.89
C ARG A 648 -38.56 21.36 32.22
N TYR A 649 -38.01 20.42 31.44
CA TYR A 649 -38.82 19.36 30.81
C TYR A 649 -39.45 18.43 31.83
N MET A 650 -38.69 18.05 32.85
CA MET A 650 -39.22 17.24 33.96
C MET A 650 -40.25 17.98 34.80
N SER A 651 -40.12 19.31 35.01
CA SER A 651 -41.12 20.11 35.73
C SER A 651 -42.45 20.24 34.97
N VAL A 652 -42.44 20.12 33.64
CA VAL A 652 -43.64 20.12 32.80
C VAL A 652 -44.22 18.70 32.59
N GLY A 653 -43.63 17.67 33.24
CA GLY A 653 -44.16 16.32 33.24
C GLY A 653 -43.44 15.32 32.33
N LEU A 654 -42.29 15.65 31.79
CA LEU A 654 -41.48 14.68 31.03
C LEU A 654 -40.93 13.59 31.95
N THR A 655 -41.25 12.34 31.70
CA THR A 655 -40.80 11.22 32.54
C THR A 655 -39.31 10.89 32.29
N PRO A 656 -38.60 10.30 33.29
CA PRO A 656 -37.24 9.82 33.07
C PRO A 656 -37.11 8.77 31.93
N ALA A 657 -38.20 8.03 31.65
CA ALA A 657 -38.26 7.08 30.53
C ALA A 657 -38.28 7.79 29.18
N SER A 658 -39.08 8.85 29.03
CA SER A 658 -39.11 9.70 27.84
C SER A 658 -37.78 10.41 27.61
N LEU A 659 -37.10 10.86 28.67
CA LEU A 659 -35.76 11.44 28.58
C LEU A 659 -34.73 10.42 28.10
N ARG A 660 -34.79 9.17 28.58
CA ARG A 660 -33.94 8.06 28.08
C ARG A 660 -34.19 7.79 26.63
N LYS A 661 -35.44 7.72 26.17
CA LYS A 661 -35.83 7.54 24.77
C LYS A 661 -35.29 8.66 23.89
N MET A 662 -35.36 9.90 24.33
CA MET A 662 -34.77 11.05 23.67
C MET A 662 -33.24 10.87 23.45
N PHE A 663 -32.50 10.46 24.50
CA PHE A 663 -31.07 10.18 24.38
C PHE A 663 -30.75 9.01 23.46
N CYS A 664 -31.55 7.95 23.45
CA CYS A 664 -31.40 6.85 22.49
C CYS A 664 -31.58 7.31 21.03
N ILE A 665 -32.53 8.21 20.78
CA ILE A 665 -32.77 8.79 19.46
C ILE A 665 -31.61 9.70 19.04
N GLU A 666 -31.09 10.53 19.95
CA GLU A 666 -29.91 11.36 19.71
C GLU A 666 -28.70 10.49 19.35
N ALA A 667 -28.44 9.40 20.09
CA ALA A 667 -27.37 8.44 19.85
C ALA A 667 -27.51 7.76 18.47
N LEU A 668 -28.73 7.27 18.15
CA LEU A 668 -29.02 6.62 16.88
C LEU A 668 -28.77 7.54 15.67
N VAL A 669 -29.20 8.79 15.77
CA VAL A 669 -29.00 9.76 14.68
C VAL A 669 -27.52 10.15 14.56
N LEU A 670 -26.81 10.31 15.68
CA LEU A 670 -25.41 10.70 15.68
C LEU A 670 -24.51 9.62 15.10
N ALA A 671 -24.73 8.35 15.45
CA ALA A 671 -23.95 7.23 14.98
C ALA A 671 -24.45 6.67 13.62
N GLY A 672 -25.76 6.64 13.40
CA GLY A 672 -26.35 6.11 12.18
C GLY A 672 -26.10 6.98 10.95
N ARG A 673 -26.06 8.29 11.13
CA ARG A 673 -25.85 9.23 10.02
C ARG A 673 -24.49 9.06 9.32
N PRO A 674 -23.33 8.96 10.01
CA PRO A 674 -22.07 8.62 9.36
C PRO A 674 -22.11 7.32 8.59
N VAL A 675 -22.70 6.27 9.17
CA VAL A 675 -22.83 4.96 8.53
C VAL A 675 -23.65 5.06 7.25
N LEU A 676 -24.82 5.69 7.29
CA LEU A 676 -25.70 5.87 6.11
C LEU A 676 -25.04 6.68 4.98
N ILE A 677 -24.12 7.58 5.29
CA ILE A 677 -23.38 8.35 4.28
C ILE A 677 -22.20 7.52 3.75
N THR A 678 -21.52 6.78 4.62
CA THR A 678 -20.32 6.02 4.24
C THR A 678 -20.66 4.83 3.33
N LEU A 679 -21.76 4.11 3.58
CA LEU A 679 -22.11 2.94 2.79
C LEU A 679 -22.23 3.22 1.27
N PRO A 680 -23.01 4.19 0.80
CA PRO A 680 -23.09 4.47 -0.63
C PRO A 680 -21.78 5.03 -1.20
N LEU A 681 -21.03 5.79 -0.40
CA LEU A 681 -19.75 6.32 -0.81
C LEU A 681 -18.70 5.20 -0.96
N ALA A 682 -18.65 4.29 0.01
CA ALA A 682 -17.81 3.11 -0.05
C ALA A 682 -18.19 2.21 -1.25
N ALA A 683 -19.48 1.96 -1.47
CA ALA A 683 -19.95 1.20 -2.61
C ALA A 683 -19.52 1.83 -3.96
N ALA A 684 -19.60 3.15 -4.08
CA ALA A 684 -19.14 3.84 -5.29
C ALA A 684 -17.63 3.70 -5.52
N VAL A 685 -16.82 3.79 -4.45
CA VAL A 685 -15.36 3.63 -4.56
C VAL A 685 -15.00 2.17 -4.87
N VAL A 686 -15.66 1.20 -4.21
CA VAL A 686 -15.47 -0.23 -4.50
C VAL A 686 -15.83 -0.54 -5.95
N ALA A 687 -16.95 -0.01 -6.47
CA ALA A 687 -17.33 -0.18 -7.87
C ALA A 687 -16.29 0.38 -8.83
N ALA A 688 -15.68 1.53 -8.49
CA ALA A 688 -14.57 2.08 -9.26
C ALA A 688 -13.31 1.21 -9.18
N MET A 689 -12.99 0.65 -8.02
CA MET A 689 -11.86 -0.27 -7.84
C MET A 689 -12.07 -1.56 -8.65
N LEU A 690 -13.26 -2.17 -8.60
CA LEU A 690 -13.61 -3.36 -9.39
C LEU A 690 -13.42 -3.10 -10.89
N LYS A 691 -13.90 -1.95 -11.36
CA LYS A 691 -13.73 -1.56 -12.77
C LYS A 691 -12.27 -1.39 -13.17
N LEU A 692 -11.43 -0.81 -12.30
CA LEU A 692 -10.01 -0.60 -12.56
C LEU A 692 -9.18 -1.89 -12.49
N SER A 693 -9.59 -2.85 -11.66
CA SER A 693 -8.90 -4.14 -11.49
C SER A 693 -9.52 -5.26 -12.34
N TYR A 694 -10.54 -4.98 -13.13
CA TYR A 694 -11.23 -5.96 -14.01
C TYR A 694 -11.73 -7.21 -13.25
N VAL A 695 -12.07 -7.06 -11.95
CA VAL A 695 -12.66 -8.12 -11.13
C VAL A 695 -14.17 -8.12 -11.29
N ASP A 696 -14.76 -9.30 -11.46
CA ASP A 696 -16.22 -9.41 -11.54
C ASP A 696 -16.88 -9.07 -10.20
N ALA A 697 -18.01 -8.35 -10.27
CA ALA A 697 -18.74 -7.94 -9.07
C ALA A 697 -19.32 -9.13 -8.30
N GLY A 698 -19.68 -10.23 -8.99
CA GLY A 698 -20.18 -11.45 -8.37
C GLY A 698 -19.09 -12.15 -7.55
N GLU A 699 -17.91 -12.25 -8.10
CA GLU A 699 -16.72 -12.81 -7.45
C GLU A 699 -16.35 -12.03 -6.18
N PHE A 700 -16.26 -10.70 -6.29
CA PHE A 700 -15.99 -9.86 -5.13
C PHE A 700 -17.07 -9.99 -4.05
N LEU A 701 -18.37 -10.07 -4.41
CA LEU A 701 -19.46 -10.20 -3.45
C LEU A 701 -19.42 -11.54 -2.71
N ALA A 702 -18.93 -12.61 -3.33
CA ALA A 702 -18.76 -13.92 -2.68
C ALA A 702 -17.72 -13.88 -1.56
N GLU A 703 -16.64 -13.11 -1.73
CA GLU A 703 -15.54 -12.96 -0.76
C GLU A 703 -15.62 -11.64 0.05
N ALA A 704 -16.67 -10.82 -0.15
CA ALA A 704 -16.79 -9.51 0.46
C ALA A 704 -16.69 -9.56 1.99
N PRO A 705 -15.89 -8.64 2.63
CA PRO A 705 -15.63 -8.67 4.06
C PRO A 705 -16.78 -8.07 4.88
N LEU A 706 -18.01 -8.59 4.69
CA LEU A 706 -19.23 -8.08 5.31
C LEU A 706 -19.24 -8.25 6.84
N ILE A 707 -18.67 -9.36 7.33
CA ILE A 707 -18.63 -9.65 8.78
C ILE A 707 -17.76 -8.64 9.53
N PRO A 708 -16.47 -8.40 9.17
CA PRO A 708 -15.66 -7.42 9.89
C PRO A 708 -16.22 -5.99 9.76
N ILE A 709 -16.77 -5.60 8.61
CA ILE A 709 -17.42 -4.30 8.42
C ILE A 709 -18.65 -4.17 9.33
N GLY A 710 -19.49 -5.19 9.38
CA GLY A 710 -20.68 -5.23 10.24
C GLY A 710 -20.33 -5.17 11.73
N LEU A 711 -19.33 -5.92 12.17
CA LEU A 711 -18.84 -5.89 13.55
C LEU A 711 -18.29 -4.51 13.94
N PHE A 712 -17.52 -3.87 13.06
CA PHE A 712 -16.98 -2.53 13.30
C PHE A 712 -18.10 -1.48 13.38
N MET A 713 -19.11 -1.58 12.51
CA MET A 713 -20.30 -0.74 12.55
C MET A 713 -21.06 -0.92 13.89
N LEU A 714 -21.29 -2.15 14.31
CA LEU A 714 -21.98 -2.46 15.57
C LEU A 714 -21.17 -1.94 16.78
N ALA A 715 -19.86 -2.08 16.77
CA ALA A 715 -18.98 -1.54 17.82
C ALA A 715 -19.11 -0.02 17.95
N ILE A 716 -19.12 0.72 16.83
CA ILE A 716 -19.33 2.18 16.83
C ILE A 716 -20.71 2.52 17.42
N LEU A 717 -21.78 1.86 16.94
CA LEU A 717 -23.13 2.09 17.42
C LEU A 717 -23.25 1.81 18.93
N ALA A 718 -22.70 0.69 19.40
CA ALA A 718 -22.72 0.29 20.80
C ALA A 718 -21.96 1.28 21.70
N CYS A 719 -20.78 1.73 21.28
CA CYS A 719 -19.98 2.72 22.04
C CYS A 719 -20.66 4.09 22.12
N VAL A 720 -21.29 4.56 21.03
CA VAL A 720 -22.06 5.81 21.05
C VAL A 720 -23.29 5.65 21.97
N ALA A 721 -24.02 4.55 21.88
CA ALA A 721 -25.14 4.26 22.76
C ALA A 721 -24.71 4.22 24.24
N LEU A 722 -23.59 3.59 24.55
CA LEU A 722 -23.03 3.54 25.91
C LEU A 722 -22.68 4.95 26.41
N SER A 723 -22.11 5.81 25.58
CA SER A 723 -21.81 7.22 25.92
C SER A 723 -23.05 7.98 26.36
N TYR A 724 -24.16 7.82 25.64
CA TYR A 724 -25.44 8.44 25.95
C TYR A 724 -26.12 7.83 27.20
N LEU A 725 -26.00 6.50 27.39
CA LEU A 725 -26.50 5.84 28.60
C LEU A 725 -25.77 6.31 29.86
N LEU A 726 -24.45 6.49 29.80
CA LEU A 726 -23.66 7.04 30.89
C LEU A 726 -24.04 8.51 31.18
N ALA A 727 -24.27 9.28 30.12
CA ALA A 727 -24.75 10.66 30.23
C ALA A 727 -26.14 10.71 30.91
N TRP A 728 -27.07 9.81 30.52
CA TRP A 728 -28.39 9.69 31.15
C TRP A 728 -28.30 9.32 32.63
N ARG A 729 -27.45 8.36 33.04
CA ARG A 729 -27.23 8.00 34.43
C ARG A 729 -26.80 9.20 35.27
N ASN A 730 -25.98 10.09 34.72
CA ASN A 730 -25.56 11.31 35.40
C ASN A 730 -26.70 12.33 35.53
N VAL A 731 -27.59 12.44 34.56
CA VAL A 731 -28.77 13.34 34.63
C VAL A 731 -29.79 12.84 35.65
N ARG A 732 -30.03 11.53 35.74
CA ARG A 732 -30.97 10.92 36.69
C ARG A 732 -30.62 11.23 38.17
N LYS A 733 -29.36 11.45 38.48
CA LYS A 733 -28.89 11.77 39.84
C LYS A 733 -29.08 13.25 40.24
N ILE A 734 -29.62 14.07 39.35
CA ILE A 734 -29.81 15.51 39.60
C ILE A 734 -31.08 15.73 40.41
N SER A 735 -30.97 16.39 41.56
CA SER A 735 -32.13 16.86 42.34
C SER A 735 -32.77 18.06 41.61
N LEU A 736 -34.05 17.93 41.21
CA LEU A 736 -34.84 18.99 40.56
C LEU A 736 -34.86 20.29 41.36
N ALA A 737 -34.99 20.16 42.67
CA ALA A 737 -35.08 21.31 43.60
C ALA A 737 -33.76 22.14 43.63
N GLU A 738 -32.60 21.47 43.52
CA GLU A 738 -31.30 22.12 43.59
C GLU A 738 -30.98 22.90 42.29
N VAL A 739 -31.32 22.36 41.13
CA VAL A 739 -31.09 23.01 39.83
C VAL A 739 -32.03 24.18 39.58
N LEU A 740 -33.27 24.12 40.10
CA LEU A 740 -34.24 25.21 39.97
C LEU A 740 -34.00 26.31 41.02
N ARG A 741 -33.41 25.97 42.19
CA ARG A 741 -33.07 26.93 43.26
C ARG A 741 -31.87 27.81 42.88
N ASP A 742 -30.92 27.28 42.12
CA ASP A 742 -29.80 28.06 41.56
C ASP A 742 -30.24 29.18 40.59
N ASP A 743 -31.46 29.12 40.05
CA ASP A 743 -32.04 30.15 39.18
C ASP A 743 -32.67 31.34 39.99
N THR A 744 -32.91 31.15 41.31
CA THR A 744 -33.54 32.19 42.16
C THR A 744 -32.52 33.02 42.93
N MET A 745 -31.23 32.70 42.86
CA MET A 745 -30.14 33.42 43.53
C MET A 745 -29.26 34.28 42.61
N MET A 746 -29.71 34.54 41.34
CA MET A 746 -29.03 35.50 40.46
C MET A 746 -29.90 36.75 40.24
#